data_d132897be898f6fa71e5020b5e159264
#
_entry.id   d132897be898f6fa71e5020b5e159264
#
_cell.length_a   1.000
_cell.length_b   1.000
_cell.length_c   1.000
_cell.angle_alpha   90.00
_cell.angle_beta   90.00
_cell.angle_gamma   90.00
#
_symmetry.space_group_name_H-M   'P 1'
#
loop_
_entity.id
_entity.type
_entity.pdbx_description
1 polymer ?
#
loop_
_entity_poly.entity_id
_entity_poly.type
_entity_poly.pdbx_seq_one_letter_code
_entity_poly.pdbx_strand_id
1 'polypeptide(L)'
;MTLIAQTPTQTIRGKAVDSESQSPLVGVKVEVKIASGEQFRALSDVDGNFELSKVPIGKHQVVATFAMYETKTVTAELSSGKELILTISLSELINKQAEVSVVGRRKGSVLNEMAMLSAQQFSVEETNRYPGSRMDPARMASNFAGVQGSDDSRNDIVIRGNSPLGVVWKMEGIDLPNPSHFAISGSTGGPVSIINNKFLGNSDFFMSAFPAEYGNSTSGVFDLKVRNGNDKRHEFTGQFGFLGTEMMAEGPMNKKGTASYLIMGRYSTLSIFQKIGIQIGTDAVPVYGDGAFKFNWKLKNGGNLALFGLGGASNIAIEISKQKEYTKEFYGEGDRDQYFGTAMGVVGLNYKKSLNEKTYITSTLAISHENQHANHNYLVRSLDTLSSGAIEIKVDTSYALMAYTFNFTKYSGFVSINHKISKQHLIKVGINMDLITMQQLDSGLVDIGVPNDFKRRWDYNGACVLIQPFVQWKWRISDKMDFTAGVHSQYFSLSNSLSIAEPRIGWKYRMNGNQSIFAGGGMHSQMQPLYTYTYNKYGTQDKPIYHNKNMDFMRSVHTGIGYEKFFKKGISIRTEAYYQYLYKVPVTIAPSSFSMINLGSSFSRVFADSLENTGTGVNYGLEITIQKYFDKNFFFLFSGTLYNSEYKGSDGVTRNTSYNGKYVANLLAGKEFKLGKNNVIGLGIKVTRAGGKKYGYVDVNATNQNYDLTFLDSAFNTRQFKDYFRLDLKISWRLNTAKMTHEIGLDLVNLLGTRNILGLTYAPSLNPAESSAPGYQPTAEKTQLGFLPIFYYKIDFRRATDH
;
A
#
# COMPACT_ATOMS: atom_id res chain seq x y z
N MET A 1 25.44 38.39 -29.77
CA MET A 1 24.40 38.54 -28.71
C MET A 1 24.21 37.22 -28.04
N THR A 2 24.81 37.00 -26.89
CA THR A 2 24.55 35.84 -26.04
C THR A 2 23.18 36.02 -25.41
N LEU A 3 22.17 35.33 -25.90
CA LEU A 3 20.88 35.21 -25.25
C LEU A 3 21.13 34.57 -23.86
N ILE A 4 21.15 35.42 -22.83
CA ILE A 4 21.11 34.99 -21.43
C ILE A 4 19.75 34.35 -21.25
N ALA A 5 19.69 33.02 -21.42
CA ALA A 5 18.49 32.26 -21.18
C ALA A 5 18.05 32.51 -19.72
N GLN A 6 16.95 33.22 -19.52
CA GLN A 6 16.37 33.44 -18.21
C GLN A 6 16.06 32.07 -17.59
N THR A 7 16.40 31.92 -16.32
CA THR A 7 16.02 30.73 -15.58
C THR A 7 14.48 30.61 -15.58
N PRO A 8 13.89 29.51 -16.04
CA PRO A 8 12.43 29.35 -16.00
C PRO A 8 11.89 29.57 -14.59
N THR A 9 10.72 30.19 -14.49
CA THR A 9 10.04 30.46 -13.23
C THR A 9 8.66 29.80 -13.20
N GLN A 10 8.14 29.57 -12.01
CA GLN A 10 6.81 29.03 -11.82
C GLN A 10 6.15 29.61 -10.55
N THR A 11 4.88 29.30 -10.32
CA THR A 11 4.09 29.74 -9.18
C THR A 11 4.04 28.67 -8.10
N ILE A 12 4.24 29.10 -6.84
CA ILE A 12 3.93 28.32 -5.64
C ILE A 12 2.71 28.96 -5.00
N ARG A 13 1.64 28.22 -4.83
CA ARG A 13 0.43 28.71 -4.19
C ARG A 13 -0.18 27.66 -3.27
N GLY A 14 -1.13 28.05 -2.45
CA GLY A 14 -1.73 27.09 -1.55
C GLY A 14 -2.62 27.70 -0.51
N LYS A 15 -2.87 26.94 0.56
CA LYS A 15 -3.72 27.33 1.66
C LYS A 15 -3.01 27.10 3.00
N ALA A 16 -3.09 28.09 3.90
CA ALA A 16 -2.64 28.01 5.28
C ALA A 16 -3.84 27.74 6.19
N VAL A 17 -3.77 26.69 7.04
CA VAL A 17 -4.86 26.28 7.92
C VAL A 17 -4.36 25.93 9.33
N ASP A 18 -5.23 26.03 10.33
CA ASP A 18 -5.00 25.45 11.65
C ASP A 18 -4.96 23.92 11.54
N SER A 19 -3.98 23.25 12.15
CA SER A 19 -3.80 21.79 11.99
C SER A 19 -4.90 20.96 12.63
N GLU A 20 -5.55 21.47 13.67
CA GLU A 20 -6.55 20.76 14.46
C GLU A 20 -7.98 21.04 14.00
N SER A 21 -8.32 22.31 13.75
CA SER A 21 -9.66 22.72 13.31
C SER A 21 -9.82 22.82 11.80
N GLN A 22 -8.72 22.77 11.03
CA GLN A 22 -8.67 22.94 9.57
C GLN A 22 -9.29 24.28 9.10
N SER A 23 -9.52 25.23 10.03
CA SER A 23 -9.97 26.58 9.70
C SER A 23 -8.88 27.37 8.99
N PRO A 24 -9.25 28.24 8.02
CA PRO A 24 -8.28 29.08 7.32
C PRO A 24 -7.60 30.06 8.29
N LEU A 25 -6.32 30.26 8.10
CA LEU A 25 -5.53 31.24 8.87
C LEU A 25 -5.22 32.45 7.99
N VAL A 26 -5.70 33.62 8.40
CA VAL A 26 -5.53 34.91 7.71
C VAL A 26 -4.24 35.57 8.16
N GLY A 27 -3.45 36.13 7.21
CA GLY A 27 -2.23 36.86 7.54
C GLY A 27 -1.01 36.00 7.85
N VAL A 28 -1.04 34.71 7.52
CA VAL A 28 0.16 33.83 7.61
C VAL A 28 1.20 34.33 6.62
N LYS A 29 2.39 34.65 7.08
CA LYS A 29 3.54 35.02 6.25
C LYS A 29 4.16 33.76 5.66
N VAL A 30 4.08 33.61 4.32
CA VAL A 30 4.72 32.54 3.56
C VAL A 30 5.92 33.11 2.79
N GLU A 31 7.08 32.49 2.93
CA GLU A 31 8.34 33.00 2.43
C GLU A 31 9.19 31.92 1.78
N VAL A 32 9.81 32.23 0.64
CA VAL A 32 10.85 31.42 -0.02
C VAL A 32 12.11 32.25 -0.16
N LYS A 33 13.24 31.72 0.34
CA LYS A 33 14.58 32.31 0.14
C LYS A 33 15.36 31.47 -0.84
N ILE A 34 15.86 32.07 -1.91
CA ILE A 34 16.72 31.40 -2.88
C ILE A 34 18.20 31.68 -2.62
N ALA A 35 19.07 30.84 -3.18
CA ALA A 35 20.52 30.93 -2.94
C ALA A 35 21.16 32.27 -3.37
N SER A 36 20.54 33.00 -4.30
CA SER A 36 20.98 34.36 -4.71
C SER A 36 20.70 35.45 -3.67
N GLY A 37 20.02 35.15 -2.58
CA GLY A 37 19.58 36.11 -1.56
C GLY A 37 18.20 36.75 -1.83
N GLU A 38 17.63 36.57 -3.01
CA GLU A 38 16.28 37.05 -3.34
C GLU A 38 15.21 36.30 -2.50
N GLN A 39 14.17 37.05 -2.10
CA GLN A 39 13.09 36.55 -1.24
C GLN A 39 11.73 36.77 -1.88
N PHE A 40 10.93 35.70 -1.95
CA PHE A 40 9.54 35.75 -2.39
C PHE A 40 8.65 35.65 -1.14
N ARG A 41 7.67 36.55 -0.99
CA ARG A 41 6.82 36.66 0.19
C ARG A 41 5.36 36.86 -0.19
N ALA A 42 4.44 36.23 0.54
CA ALA A 42 3.01 36.46 0.48
C ALA A 42 2.41 36.40 1.86
N LEU A 43 1.26 37.03 2.06
CA LEU A 43 0.38 36.87 3.21
C LEU A 43 -0.85 36.06 2.77
N SER A 44 -1.35 35.17 3.61
CA SER A 44 -2.60 34.48 3.33
C SER A 44 -3.81 35.40 3.46
N ASP A 45 -4.78 35.22 2.55
CA ASP A 45 -6.05 35.99 2.50
C ASP A 45 -7.07 35.47 3.55
N VAL A 46 -8.30 35.99 3.51
CA VAL A 46 -9.40 35.62 4.42
C VAL A 46 -9.81 34.14 4.32
N ASP A 47 -9.55 33.50 3.19
CA ASP A 47 -9.78 32.07 2.98
C ASP A 47 -8.51 31.23 3.27
N GLY A 48 -7.43 31.87 3.75
CA GLY A 48 -6.14 31.26 4.02
C GLY A 48 -5.26 31.03 2.77
N ASN A 49 -5.67 31.48 1.57
CA ASN A 49 -4.92 31.25 0.34
C ASN A 49 -3.70 32.19 0.26
N PHE A 50 -2.60 31.69 -0.31
CA PHE A 50 -1.39 32.45 -0.61
C PHE A 50 -0.86 32.13 -2.01
N GLU A 51 -0.10 33.08 -2.60
CA GLU A 51 0.52 32.86 -3.90
C GLU A 51 1.89 33.55 -3.98
N LEU A 52 2.92 32.83 -4.42
CA LEU A 52 4.28 33.27 -4.71
C LEU A 52 4.54 33.09 -6.20
N SER A 53 4.45 34.15 -6.97
CA SER A 53 4.62 34.12 -8.43
C SER A 53 6.08 34.29 -8.84
N LYS A 54 6.43 33.80 -10.05
CA LYS A 54 7.77 33.95 -10.67
C LYS A 54 8.93 33.39 -9.84
N VAL A 55 8.69 32.38 -8.99
CA VAL A 55 9.76 31.72 -8.25
C VAL A 55 10.61 30.88 -9.22
N PRO A 56 11.95 31.00 -9.23
CA PRO A 56 12.80 30.17 -10.07
C PRO A 56 12.56 28.70 -9.86
N ILE A 57 12.62 27.88 -10.93
CA ILE A 57 12.48 26.42 -10.82
C ILE A 57 13.61 25.82 -9.97
N GLY A 58 13.29 24.68 -9.33
CA GLY A 58 14.23 23.96 -8.46
C GLY A 58 13.65 23.68 -7.10
N LYS A 59 14.52 23.34 -6.16
CA LYS A 59 14.11 23.00 -4.79
C LYS A 59 14.22 24.19 -3.87
N HIS A 60 13.12 24.45 -3.17
CA HIS A 60 12.99 25.59 -2.26
C HIS A 60 12.49 25.14 -0.88
N GLN A 61 12.85 25.90 0.13
CA GLN A 61 12.23 25.81 1.44
C GLN A 61 11.16 26.89 1.54
N VAL A 62 9.91 26.47 1.65
CA VAL A 62 8.75 27.34 1.90
C VAL A 62 8.55 27.41 3.40
N VAL A 63 8.72 28.58 3.98
CA VAL A 63 8.61 28.84 5.42
C VAL A 63 7.31 29.60 5.68
N ALA A 64 6.44 29.06 6.53
CA ALA A 64 5.22 29.71 6.98
C ALA A 64 5.34 30.08 8.46
N THR A 65 5.09 31.36 8.77
CA THR A 65 5.13 31.91 10.13
C THR A 65 3.83 32.64 10.45
N PHE A 66 3.31 32.42 11.64
CA PHE A 66 2.13 33.11 12.14
C PHE A 66 2.25 33.31 13.66
N ALA A 67 1.73 34.43 14.16
CA ALA A 67 1.79 34.72 15.59
C ALA A 67 1.05 33.64 16.39
N MET A 68 1.64 33.17 17.50
CA MET A 68 1.08 32.11 18.35
C MET A 68 1.03 30.72 17.70
N TYR A 69 1.68 30.49 16.55
CA TYR A 69 1.78 29.19 15.88
C TYR A 69 3.24 28.76 15.72
N GLU A 70 3.47 27.45 15.69
CA GLU A 70 4.77 26.89 15.34
C GLU A 70 5.15 27.25 13.88
N THR A 71 6.37 27.74 13.67
CA THR A 71 6.89 27.96 12.32
C THR A 71 6.98 26.65 11.56
N LYS A 72 6.40 26.58 10.35
CA LYS A 72 6.45 25.40 9.50
C LYS A 72 7.33 25.62 8.28
N THR A 73 8.23 24.66 8.03
CA THR A 73 9.05 24.63 6.81
C THR A 73 8.68 23.43 5.97
N VAL A 74 8.32 23.65 4.70
CA VAL A 74 8.01 22.62 3.71
C VAL A 74 9.05 22.69 2.60
N THR A 75 9.69 21.56 2.24
CA THR A 75 10.53 21.52 1.05
C THR A 75 9.64 21.27 -0.17
N ALA A 76 9.82 22.05 -1.18
CA ALA A 76 9.03 22.09 -2.39
C ALA A 76 9.95 21.97 -3.61
N GLU A 77 9.62 21.09 -4.54
CA GLU A 77 10.27 20.98 -5.83
C GLU A 77 9.40 21.66 -6.90
N LEU A 78 9.93 22.67 -7.52
CA LEU A 78 9.24 23.46 -8.52
C LEU A 78 9.79 23.13 -9.92
N SER A 79 8.93 22.64 -10.80
CA SER A 79 9.24 22.36 -12.21
C SER A 79 8.54 23.37 -13.13
N SER A 80 8.99 23.49 -14.38
CA SER A 80 8.40 24.47 -15.32
C SER A 80 7.05 24.04 -15.87
N GLY A 81 6.76 22.72 -15.92
CA GLY A 81 5.56 22.15 -16.52
C GLY A 81 4.29 22.33 -15.69
N LYS A 82 4.39 22.45 -14.36
CA LYS A 82 3.24 22.52 -13.44
C LYS A 82 3.45 23.51 -12.30
N GLU A 83 2.34 24.11 -11.84
CA GLU A 83 2.32 24.86 -10.58
C GLU A 83 2.48 23.93 -9.38
N LEU A 84 3.02 24.48 -8.28
CA LEU A 84 3.08 23.75 -7.02
C LEU A 84 1.98 24.24 -6.09
N ILE A 85 1.08 23.34 -5.70
CA ILE A 85 -0.05 23.64 -4.82
C ILE A 85 0.20 22.96 -3.46
N LEU A 86 0.25 23.77 -2.38
CA LEU A 86 0.57 23.31 -1.02
C LEU A 86 -0.58 23.58 -0.05
N THR A 87 -0.83 22.64 0.87
CA THR A 87 -1.59 22.93 2.09
C THR A 87 -0.62 22.96 3.26
N ILE A 88 -0.55 24.13 3.94
CA ILE A 88 0.33 24.33 5.09
C ILE A 88 -0.53 24.37 6.34
N SER A 89 -0.46 23.30 7.13
CA SER A 89 -1.17 23.20 8.41
C SER A 89 -0.25 23.65 9.53
N LEU A 90 -0.61 24.67 10.28
CA LEU A 90 0.14 25.24 11.40
C LEU A 90 -0.46 24.77 12.74
N SER A 91 0.37 24.50 13.72
CA SER A 91 -0.05 24.08 15.09
C SER A 91 0.02 25.28 16.04
N GLU A 92 -1.07 25.55 16.77
CA GLU A 92 -1.14 26.66 17.72
C GLU A 92 -0.26 26.38 18.95
N LEU A 93 0.48 27.40 19.47
CA LEU A 93 1.28 27.29 20.69
C LEU A 93 0.39 27.47 21.94
N ILE A 94 0.66 26.72 22.99
CA ILE A 94 -0.07 26.81 24.26
C ILE A 94 0.38 28.05 25.05
N ASN A 95 1.70 28.27 25.13
CA ASN A 95 2.30 29.36 25.91
C ASN A 95 2.73 30.53 25.03
N LYS A 96 2.39 31.77 25.47
CA LYS A 96 2.77 33.04 24.79
C LYS A 96 4.27 33.36 24.88
N GLN A 97 5.01 32.78 25.81
CA GLN A 97 6.42 33.07 26.09
C GLN A 97 7.40 32.01 25.54
N ALA A 98 6.92 31.04 24.78
CA ALA A 98 7.84 30.14 24.10
C ALA A 98 8.69 30.97 23.13
N GLU A 99 9.97 31.13 23.46
CA GLU A 99 10.98 31.64 22.55
C GLU A 99 10.74 31.03 21.19
N VAL A 100 10.65 31.84 20.13
CA VAL A 100 10.47 31.36 18.76
C VAL A 100 11.72 30.56 18.36
N SER A 101 11.87 29.39 18.97
CA SER A 101 12.81 28.41 18.46
C SER A 101 12.23 27.99 17.10
N VAL A 102 12.96 28.25 16.03
CA VAL A 102 12.65 27.83 14.67
C VAL A 102 12.72 26.29 14.61
N VAL A 103 11.84 25.64 15.32
CA VAL A 103 11.59 24.20 15.20
C VAL A 103 10.49 24.04 14.19
N GLY A 104 10.83 24.25 12.92
CA GLY A 104 9.92 23.98 11.83
C GLY A 104 9.37 22.55 11.99
N ARG A 105 8.06 22.36 11.81
CA ARG A 105 7.45 21.02 11.85
C ARG A 105 8.26 20.14 10.93
N ARG A 106 8.80 19.08 11.47
CA ARG A 106 9.87 18.26 10.89
C ARG A 106 9.36 17.55 9.65
N LYS A 107 10.17 17.48 8.60
CA LYS A 107 9.85 16.63 7.44
C LYS A 107 9.46 15.23 7.91
N GLY A 108 8.45 14.62 7.27
CA GLY A 108 7.99 13.28 7.59
C GLY A 108 7.06 13.18 8.80
N SER A 109 6.63 14.32 9.41
CA SER A 109 5.58 14.25 10.44
C SER A 109 4.24 13.88 9.82
N VAL A 110 3.57 12.88 10.40
CA VAL A 110 2.25 12.41 9.95
C VAL A 110 1.19 13.53 9.94
N LEU A 111 0.21 13.39 9.07
CA LEU A 111 -0.90 14.32 8.92
C LEU A 111 -1.92 14.17 10.04
N ASN A 112 -2.11 12.94 10.52
CA ASN A 112 -3.06 12.65 11.56
C ASN A 112 -2.53 13.08 12.95
N GLU A 113 -3.14 14.11 13.52
CA GLU A 113 -2.74 14.69 14.82
C GLU A 113 -2.94 13.75 16.02
N MET A 114 -3.73 12.66 15.86
CA MET A 114 -3.95 11.67 16.92
C MET A 114 -2.88 10.58 16.94
N ALA A 115 -2.02 10.48 15.94
CA ALA A 115 -0.99 9.44 15.84
C ALA A 115 0.24 9.80 16.68
N MET A 116 0.63 8.93 17.60
CA MET A 116 1.80 9.14 18.48
C MET A 116 2.92 8.14 18.25
N LEU A 117 2.61 6.93 17.78
CA LEU A 117 3.52 5.80 17.65
C LEU A 117 3.45 5.21 16.24
N SER A 118 4.55 4.63 15.75
CA SER A 118 4.62 3.74 14.56
C SER A 118 3.92 4.28 13.32
N ALA A 119 3.97 5.59 13.10
CA ALA A 119 3.36 6.23 11.95
C ALA A 119 4.40 6.93 11.08
N GLN A 120 4.24 6.85 9.77
CA GLN A 120 5.10 7.47 8.77
C GLN A 120 4.24 8.23 7.75
N GLN A 121 4.64 9.46 7.45
CA GLN A 121 4.11 10.15 6.28
C GLN A 121 4.92 9.72 5.06
N PHE A 122 4.26 9.41 3.96
CA PHE A 122 4.93 9.27 2.68
C PHE A 122 4.45 10.33 1.69
N SER A 123 5.39 10.86 0.94
CA SER A 123 5.13 11.83 -0.10
C SER A 123 5.20 11.18 -1.48
N VAL A 124 4.40 11.69 -2.41
CA VAL A 124 4.45 11.29 -3.82
C VAL A 124 5.86 11.49 -4.41
N GLU A 125 6.55 12.57 -4.01
CA GLU A 125 7.90 12.89 -4.45
C GLU A 125 8.93 11.82 -4.02
N GLU A 126 8.87 11.35 -2.78
CA GLU A 126 9.75 10.29 -2.27
C GLU A 126 9.47 8.96 -2.95
N THR A 127 8.19 8.60 -3.13
CA THR A 127 7.80 7.36 -3.83
C THR A 127 8.36 7.32 -5.25
N ASN A 128 8.37 8.44 -5.95
CA ASN A 128 8.91 8.53 -7.31
C ASN A 128 10.44 8.47 -7.36
N ARG A 129 11.16 8.86 -6.28
CA ARG A 129 12.62 8.85 -6.22
C ARG A 129 13.24 7.51 -5.83
N TYR A 130 12.54 6.71 -5.03
CA TYR A 130 13.12 5.49 -4.48
C TYR A 130 13.27 4.42 -5.56
N PRO A 131 14.52 3.86 -5.76
CA PRO A 131 14.71 2.74 -6.67
C PRO A 131 13.84 1.54 -6.29
N GLY A 132 13.33 0.82 -7.29
CA GLY A 132 12.52 -0.37 -7.09
C GLY A 132 11.11 -0.12 -6.52
N SER A 133 10.70 1.14 -6.28
CA SER A 133 9.35 1.46 -5.78
C SER A 133 8.27 1.30 -6.86
N ARG A 134 8.63 1.35 -8.14
CA ARG A 134 7.71 1.22 -9.28
C ARG A 134 6.52 2.19 -9.20
N MET A 135 6.69 3.35 -8.57
CA MET A 135 5.63 4.35 -8.30
C MET A 135 4.45 3.79 -7.48
N ASP A 136 4.66 2.78 -6.67
CA ASP A 136 3.66 2.04 -5.89
C ASP A 136 3.81 2.36 -4.39
N PRO A 137 2.73 2.80 -3.69
CA PRO A 137 2.78 3.15 -2.27
C PRO A 137 3.22 2.00 -1.35
N ALA A 138 2.78 0.76 -1.60
CA ALA A 138 3.14 -0.38 -0.77
C ALA A 138 4.61 -0.77 -0.95
N ARG A 139 5.11 -0.78 -2.20
CA ARG A 139 6.53 -1.01 -2.49
C ARG A 139 7.42 0.09 -1.91
N MET A 140 6.93 1.33 -1.86
CA MET A 140 7.61 2.42 -1.17
C MET A 140 7.63 2.17 0.34
N ALA A 141 6.49 1.78 0.94
CA ALA A 141 6.40 1.49 2.38
C ALA A 141 7.30 0.33 2.82
N SER A 142 7.62 -0.62 1.94
CA SER A 142 8.58 -1.71 2.23
C SER A 142 10.01 -1.24 2.53
N ASN A 143 10.31 0.05 2.35
CA ASN A 143 11.59 0.63 2.75
C ASN A 143 11.62 1.12 4.20
N PHE A 144 10.47 1.19 4.88
CA PHE A 144 10.42 1.59 6.30
C PHE A 144 10.86 0.46 7.22
N ALA A 145 11.39 0.80 8.39
CA ALA A 145 11.68 -0.19 9.41
C ALA A 145 10.39 -0.91 9.84
N GLY A 146 10.46 -2.20 10.10
CA GLY A 146 9.31 -3.03 10.41
C GLY A 146 8.52 -3.54 9.20
N VAL A 147 8.86 -3.11 7.97
CA VAL A 147 8.10 -3.47 6.76
C VAL A 147 8.98 -4.21 5.76
N GLN A 148 8.45 -5.27 5.19
CA GLN A 148 9.12 -6.10 4.20
C GLN A 148 8.15 -6.46 3.07
N GLY A 149 8.61 -6.49 1.81
CA GLY A 149 7.86 -7.09 0.71
C GLY A 149 7.74 -8.60 0.89
N SER A 150 6.60 -9.17 0.59
CA SER A 150 6.39 -10.64 0.67
C SER A 150 6.88 -11.36 -0.58
N ASP A 151 6.80 -10.70 -1.75
CA ASP A 151 7.09 -11.23 -3.08
C ASP A 151 7.43 -10.08 -4.02
N ASP A 152 8.51 -10.21 -4.81
CA ASP A 152 8.93 -9.16 -5.76
C ASP A 152 7.94 -8.96 -6.93
N SER A 153 7.17 -10.00 -7.26
CA SER A 153 6.13 -9.92 -8.30
C SER A 153 4.86 -9.21 -7.81
N ARG A 154 4.67 -9.08 -6.48
CA ARG A 154 3.48 -8.50 -5.84
C ARG A 154 3.85 -7.32 -4.96
N ASN A 155 2.87 -6.53 -4.56
CA ASN A 155 3.04 -5.40 -3.64
C ASN A 155 2.47 -5.64 -2.23
N ASP A 156 2.16 -6.90 -1.90
CA ASP A 156 1.81 -7.27 -0.53
C ASP A 156 2.99 -7.02 0.42
N ILE A 157 2.69 -6.45 1.57
CA ILE A 157 3.69 -6.14 2.59
C ILE A 157 3.42 -6.89 3.89
N VAL A 158 4.50 -7.36 4.49
CA VAL A 158 4.55 -7.94 5.83
C VAL A 158 4.99 -6.84 6.79
N ILE A 159 4.20 -6.57 7.82
CA ILE A 159 4.50 -5.55 8.83
C ILE A 159 4.78 -6.24 10.15
N ARG A 160 6.02 -6.12 10.67
CA ARG A 160 6.43 -6.69 11.96
C ARG A 160 6.15 -8.19 12.09
N GLY A 161 6.28 -8.94 10.99
CA GLY A 161 6.00 -10.36 10.94
C GLY A 161 4.50 -10.74 10.86
N ASN A 162 3.58 -9.77 10.80
CA ASN A 162 2.15 -10.04 10.60
C ASN A 162 1.83 -10.35 9.15
N SER A 163 0.79 -11.17 8.98
CA SER A 163 0.20 -11.46 7.68
C SER A 163 -0.19 -10.19 6.91
N PRO A 164 0.02 -10.14 5.59
CA PRO A 164 -0.52 -9.08 4.74
C PRO A 164 -2.04 -8.91 4.84
N LEU A 165 -2.80 -9.97 5.17
CA LEU A 165 -4.25 -9.90 5.37
C LEU A 165 -4.66 -8.84 6.42
N GLY A 166 -3.76 -8.51 7.35
CA GLY A 166 -3.98 -7.53 8.40
C GLY A 166 -3.90 -6.07 7.94
N VAL A 167 -3.54 -5.79 6.69
CA VAL A 167 -3.39 -4.44 6.14
C VAL A 167 -4.71 -3.93 5.58
N VAL A 168 -5.05 -2.67 5.87
CA VAL A 168 -6.24 -1.99 5.34
C VAL A 168 -5.83 -0.79 4.51
N TRP A 169 -6.47 -0.63 3.35
CA TRP A 169 -6.38 0.53 2.49
C TRP A 169 -7.57 1.45 2.74
N LYS A 170 -7.32 2.70 3.16
CA LYS A 170 -8.37 3.72 3.30
C LYS A 170 -8.13 4.88 2.33
N MET A 171 -9.21 5.41 1.77
CA MET A 171 -9.17 6.61 0.93
C MET A 171 -10.29 7.56 1.31
N GLU A 172 -9.94 8.81 1.64
CA GLU A 172 -10.92 9.83 2.08
C GLU A 172 -11.87 9.35 3.20
N GLY A 173 -11.39 8.45 4.08
CA GLY A 173 -12.09 7.93 5.26
C GLY A 173 -12.80 6.59 5.08
N ILE A 174 -12.99 6.08 3.87
CA ILE A 174 -13.62 4.78 3.61
C ILE A 174 -12.59 3.69 3.35
N ASP A 175 -12.92 2.44 3.65
CA ASP A 175 -12.09 1.28 3.33
C ASP A 175 -12.23 0.93 1.84
N LEU A 176 -11.10 0.82 1.14
CA LEU A 176 -11.08 0.35 -0.24
C LEU A 176 -11.09 -1.19 -0.29
N PRO A 177 -11.70 -1.81 -1.30
CA PRO A 177 -11.32 -3.14 -1.74
C PRO A 177 -9.83 -3.18 -2.10
N ASN A 178 -9.28 -4.36 -2.36
CA ASN A 178 -7.87 -4.45 -2.77
C ASN A 178 -7.58 -3.58 -4.02
N PRO A 179 -6.80 -2.50 -3.89
CA PRO A 179 -6.58 -1.55 -4.97
C PRO A 179 -5.43 -1.99 -5.91
N SER A 180 -5.41 -3.26 -6.29
CA SER A 180 -4.39 -3.84 -7.16
C SER A 180 -4.99 -4.64 -8.30
N HIS A 181 -4.35 -4.59 -9.46
CA HIS A 181 -4.63 -5.47 -10.58
C HIS A 181 -4.26 -6.92 -10.24
N PHE A 182 -4.99 -7.87 -10.78
CA PHE A 182 -4.82 -9.32 -10.54
C PHE A 182 -4.91 -9.69 -9.06
N ALA A 183 -5.68 -8.93 -8.31
CA ALA A 183 -5.90 -9.17 -6.88
C ALA A 183 -6.80 -10.39 -6.67
N ILE A 184 -6.46 -11.23 -5.69
CA ILE A 184 -7.32 -12.31 -5.23
C ILE A 184 -8.19 -11.82 -4.09
N SER A 185 -9.43 -12.32 -4.00
CA SER A 185 -10.35 -11.99 -2.93
C SER A 185 -9.70 -12.22 -1.56
N GLY A 186 -9.81 -11.25 -0.67
CA GLY A 186 -9.22 -11.26 0.66
C GLY A 186 -7.72 -11.00 0.72
N SER A 187 -6.99 -10.88 -0.40
CA SER A 187 -5.61 -10.37 -0.38
C SER A 187 -5.58 -8.84 -0.30
N THR A 188 -4.45 -8.27 0.05
CA THR A 188 -4.29 -6.80 0.20
C THR A 188 -3.33 -6.19 -0.82
N GLY A 189 -2.80 -7.00 -1.73
CA GLY A 189 -1.90 -6.59 -2.79
C GLY A 189 -2.07 -7.40 -4.07
N GLY A 190 -1.24 -7.10 -5.06
CA GLY A 190 -1.21 -7.73 -6.37
C GLY A 190 0.02 -7.29 -7.16
N PRO A 191 0.18 -7.73 -8.42
CA PRO A 191 1.35 -7.39 -9.24
C PRO A 191 1.51 -5.91 -9.53
N VAL A 192 0.41 -5.18 -9.77
CA VAL A 192 0.42 -3.76 -10.14
C VAL A 192 -0.69 -3.02 -9.38
N SER A 193 -0.35 -1.91 -8.72
CA SER A 193 -1.34 -1.07 -8.05
C SER A 193 -2.25 -0.35 -9.06
N ILE A 194 -3.56 -0.31 -8.78
CA ILE A 194 -4.53 0.58 -9.45
C ILE A 194 -4.32 2.03 -8.97
N ILE A 195 -3.83 2.20 -7.74
CA ILE A 195 -3.52 3.52 -7.20
C ILE A 195 -2.30 4.10 -7.92
N ASN A 196 -2.48 5.28 -8.50
CA ASN A 196 -1.40 6.03 -9.13
C ASN A 196 -0.97 7.19 -8.23
N ASN A 197 0.33 7.31 -7.96
CA ASN A 197 0.89 8.36 -7.10
C ASN A 197 0.57 9.78 -7.56
N LYS A 198 0.37 10.01 -8.87
CA LYS A 198 0.02 11.34 -9.41
C LYS A 198 -1.38 11.80 -8.96
N PHE A 199 -2.24 10.85 -8.58
CA PHE A 199 -3.58 11.08 -8.04
C PHE A 199 -3.57 11.39 -6.54
N LEU A 200 -2.54 10.93 -5.82
CA LEU A 200 -2.43 11.07 -4.37
C LEU A 200 -1.85 12.43 -3.95
N GLY A 201 -2.27 12.89 -2.79
CA GLY A 201 -1.54 13.84 -1.95
C GLY A 201 -0.62 13.12 -0.97
N ASN A 202 0.05 13.87 -0.09
CA ASN A 202 0.74 13.28 1.03
C ASN A 202 -0.23 12.46 1.87
N SER A 203 0.19 11.28 2.28
CA SER A 203 -0.65 10.27 2.91
C SER A 203 0.08 9.68 4.12
N ASP A 204 -0.66 9.09 5.04
CA ASP A 204 -0.10 8.48 6.24
C ASP A 204 -0.14 6.95 6.13
N PHE A 205 0.86 6.31 6.73
CA PHE A 205 0.96 4.88 6.88
C PHE A 205 1.22 4.52 8.35
N PHE A 206 0.38 3.66 8.90
CA PHE A 206 0.44 3.24 10.31
C PHE A 206 0.80 1.76 10.39
N MET A 207 1.74 1.43 11.29
CA MET A 207 2.27 0.06 11.45
C MET A 207 1.90 -0.58 12.78
N SER A 208 1.38 0.18 13.74
CA SER A 208 0.97 -0.32 15.06
C SER A 208 0.28 0.77 15.87
N ALA A 209 -0.52 0.38 16.87
CA ALA A 209 -1.18 1.28 17.82
C ALA A 209 -1.78 2.53 17.14
N PHE A 210 -2.42 2.33 15.99
CA PHE A 210 -2.99 3.41 15.18
C PHE A 210 -4.22 4.05 15.87
N PRO A 211 -4.57 5.31 15.54
CA PRO A 211 -5.68 6.04 16.12
C PRO A 211 -7.02 5.30 16.06
N ALA A 212 -7.95 5.60 16.98
CA ALA A 212 -9.22 4.89 17.13
C ALA A 212 -10.18 5.03 15.92
N GLU A 213 -9.94 5.98 15.03
CA GLU A 213 -10.70 6.09 13.77
C GLU A 213 -10.42 4.96 12.76
N TYR A 214 -9.37 4.15 12.98
CA TYR A 214 -9.01 3.04 12.11
C TYR A 214 -9.38 1.71 12.78
N GLY A 215 -10.24 0.93 12.17
CA GLY A 215 -10.67 -0.40 12.60
C GLY A 215 -10.39 -1.47 11.57
N ASN A 216 -10.85 -2.68 11.82
CA ASN A 216 -10.78 -3.83 10.93
C ASN A 216 -9.37 -4.14 10.40
N SER A 217 -8.33 -3.92 11.22
CA SER A 217 -6.93 -4.13 10.88
C SER A 217 -6.13 -4.58 12.10
N THR A 218 -5.24 -5.55 11.91
CA THR A 218 -4.31 -6.06 12.94
C THR A 218 -2.83 -5.88 12.57
N SER A 219 -2.54 -5.35 11.39
CA SER A 219 -1.17 -5.20 10.88
C SER A 219 -0.82 -3.74 10.60
N GLY A 220 -1.53 -3.08 9.70
CA GLY A 220 -1.29 -1.68 9.38
C GLY A 220 -2.35 -1.05 8.51
N VAL A 221 -2.30 0.28 8.39
CA VAL A 221 -3.29 1.08 7.66
C VAL A 221 -2.61 2.07 6.73
N PHE A 222 -2.98 2.06 5.45
CA PHE A 222 -2.72 3.15 4.52
C PHE A 222 -3.90 4.13 4.56
N ASP A 223 -3.68 5.37 5.01
CA ASP A 223 -4.65 6.45 4.95
C ASP A 223 -4.32 7.39 3.80
N LEU A 224 -4.92 7.12 2.64
CA LEU A 224 -4.65 7.80 1.39
C LEU A 224 -5.51 9.06 1.24
N LYS A 225 -4.89 10.14 0.82
CA LYS A 225 -5.55 11.41 0.50
C LYS A 225 -5.46 11.67 -1.00
N VAL A 226 -6.59 12.01 -1.61
CA VAL A 226 -6.64 12.37 -3.03
C VAL A 226 -6.44 13.87 -3.18
N ARG A 227 -5.46 14.28 -4.02
CA ARG A 227 -5.23 15.70 -4.28
C ARG A 227 -6.33 16.31 -5.16
N ASN A 228 -6.52 17.61 -5.07
CA ASN A 228 -7.39 18.34 -5.98
C ASN A 228 -6.64 18.68 -7.28
N GLY A 229 -7.37 18.85 -8.37
CA GLY A 229 -6.85 19.40 -9.60
C GLY A 229 -6.57 20.91 -9.45
N ASN A 230 -5.74 21.45 -10.35
CA ASN A 230 -5.42 22.88 -10.40
C ASN A 230 -6.71 23.68 -10.68
N ASP A 231 -7.04 24.63 -9.82
CA ASP A 231 -8.25 25.45 -9.93
C ASP A 231 -8.05 26.77 -10.71
N LYS A 232 -6.83 27.03 -11.22
CA LYS A 232 -6.50 28.24 -11.99
C LYS A 232 -6.02 27.96 -13.41
N ARG A 233 -5.34 26.83 -13.66
CA ARG A 233 -4.71 26.52 -14.96
C ARG A 233 -4.96 25.09 -15.38
N HIS A 234 -5.05 24.88 -16.70
CA HIS A 234 -5.07 23.53 -17.28
C HIS A 234 -3.64 23.01 -17.42
N GLU A 235 -3.41 21.84 -16.84
CA GLU A 235 -2.12 21.15 -16.83
C GLU A 235 -2.31 19.71 -17.28
N PHE A 236 -1.29 19.16 -17.96
CA PHE A 236 -1.36 17.82 -18.55
C PHE A 236 -0.08 17.04 -18.22
N THR A 237 -0.23 15.74 -18.09
CA THR A 237 0.88 14.79 -18.02
C THR A 237 0.66 13.67 -19.02
N GLY A 238 1.67 13.37 -19.83
CA GLY A 238 1.77 12.14 -20.61
C GLY A 238 2.93 11.31 -20.10
N GLN A 239 2.76 9.98 -20.03
CA GLN A 239 3.85 9.07 -19.71
C GLN A 239 3.71 7.79 -20.56
N PHE A 240 4.83 7.36 -21.11
CA PHE A 240 4.96 6.07 -21.79
C PHE A 240 6.09 5.29 -21.14
N GLY A 241 5.88 4.01 -20.87
CA GLY A 241 6.93 3.19 -20.26
C GLY A 241 6.54 1.72 -20.11
N PHE A 242 7.40 0.99 -19.44
CA PHE A 242 7.28 -0.45 -19.23
C PHE A 242 5.95 -0.84 -18.54
N LEU A 243 5.53 -0.08 -17.51
CA LEU A 243 4.31 -0.35 -16.75
C LEU A 243 3.03 0.22 -17.40
N GLY A 244 3.13 0.82 -18.59
CA GLY A 244 1.95 1.30 -19.30
C GLY A 244 2.10 2.72 -19.85
N THR A 245 1.10 3.10 -20.61
CA THR A 245 0.90 4.47 -21.10
C THR A 245 -0.12 5.15 -20.23
N GLU A 246 0.22 6.36 -19.76
CA GLU A 246 -0.63 7.15 -18.87
C GLU A 246 -0.90 8.52 -19.46
N MET A 247 -2.12 9.02 -19.25
CA MET A 247 -2.51 10.39 -19.53
C MET A 247 -3.23 10.98 -18.33
N MET A 248 -2.92 12.23 -18.01
CA MET A 248 -3.58 12.97 -16.95
C MET A 248 -3.86 14.39 -17.41
N ALA A 249 -5.03 14.91 -17.05
CA ALA A 249 -5.45 16.28 -17.26
C ALA A 249 -6.05 16.85 -15.98
N GLU A 250 -5.73 18.09 -15.66
CA GLU A 250 -6.28 18.81 -14.54
C GLU A 250 -6.49 20.28 -14.87
N GLY A 251 -7.46 20.91 -14.22
CA GLY A 251 -7.71 22.34 -14.49
C GLY A 251 -8.98 22.86 -13.82
N PRO A 252 -9.25 24.19 -13.98
CA PRO A 252 -10.48 24.81 -13.51
C PRO A 252 -11.69 24.33 -14.33
N MET A 253 -12.84 24.14 -13.67
CA MET A 253 -14.12 23.87 -14.31
C MET A 253 -14.91 25.16 -14.60
N ASN A 254 -14.49 26.28 -14.00
CA ASN A 254 -15.10 27.59 -14.21
C ASN A 254 -14.04 28.71 -14.10
N LYS A 255 -14.35 29.87 -14.70
CA LYS A 255 -13.44 31.04 -14.71
C LYS A 255 -13.16 31.62 -13.32
N LYS A 256 -14.01 31.37 -12.32
CA LYS A 256 -13.84 31.89 -10.95
C LYS A 256 -12.88 31.04 -10.11
N GLY A 257 -12.41 29.86 -10.60
CA GLY A 257 -11.55 28.94 -9.84
C GLY A 257 -12.22 28.33 -8.61
N THR A 258 -13.56 28.31 -8.57
CA THR A 258 -14.32 27.69 -7.48
C THR A 258 -14.58 26.20 -7.68
N ALA A 259 -14.25 25.68 -8.86
CA ALA A 259 -14.34 24.25 -9.16
C ALA A 259 -13.14 23.82 -9.99
N SER A 260 -12.64 22.62 -9.74
CA SER A 260 -11.50 22.01 -10.46
C SER A 260 -11.76 20.54 -10.77
N TYR A 261 -11.10 20.04 -11.80
CA TYR A 261 -11.08 18.63 -12.16
C TYR A 261 -9.66 18.08 -12.18
N LEU A 262 -9.54 16.79 -11.93
CA LEU A 262 -8.37 15.95 -12.18
C LEU A 262 -8.89 14.64 -12.73
N ILE A 263 -8.39 14.22 -13.89
CA ILE A 263 -8.77 12.97 -14.56
C ILE A 263 -7.50 12.32 -15.07
N MET A 264 -7.39 11.00 -14.90
CA MET A 264 -6.28 10.23 -15.41
C MET A 264 -6.71 8.85 -15.88
N GLY A 265 -5.94 8.27 -16.80
CA GLY A 265 -6.09 6.90 -17.27
C GLY A 265 -4.72 6.28 -17.56
N ARG A 266 -4.62 4.97 -17.37
CA ARG A 266 -3.47 4.16 -17.71
C ARG A 266 -3.90 2.88 -18.42
N TYR A 267 -3.11 2.48 -19.40
CA TYR A 267 -3.28 1.20 -20.08
C TYR A 267 -1.95 0.46 -20.18
N SER A 268 -1.97 -0.86 -19.96
CA SER A 268 -0.79 -1.74 -20.02
C SER A 268 -0.24 -1.81 -21.45
N THR A 269 1.07 -1.58 -21.61
CA THR A 269 1.77 -1.75 -22.89
C THR A 269 2.57 -3.05 -22.98
N LEU A 270 2.52 -3.89 -21.95
CA LEU A 270 3.26 -5.16 -21.87
C LEU A 270 2.96 -6.09 -23.07
N SER A 271 1.69 -6.14 -23.51
CA SER A 271 1.30 -6.90 -24.68
C SER A 271 1.91 -6.39 -26.00
N ILE A 272 2.26 -5.11 -26.07
CA ILE A 272 2.95 -4.52 -27.23
C ILE A 272 4.40 -5.01 -27.26
N PHE A 273 5.07 -5.03 -26.12
CA PHE A 273 6.47 -5.49 -26.05
C PHE A 273 6.61 -6.95 -26.44
N GLN A 274 5.68 -7.82 -26.03
CA GLN A 274 5.68 -9.21 -26.46
C GLN A 274 5.51 -9.35 -27.98
N LYS A 275 4.62 -8.57 -28.61
CA LYS A 275 4.38 -8.59 -30.05
C LYS A 275 5.61 -8.18 -30.87
N ILE A 276 6.51 -7.38 -30.31
CA ILE A 276 7.77 -6.96 -30.93
C ILE A 276 8.97 -7.82 -30.50
N GLY A 277 8.72 -8.99 -29.88
CA GLY A 277 9.76 -9.97 -29.54
C GLY A 277 10.54 -9.70 -28.26
N ILE A 278 10.11 -8.73 -27.44
CA ILE A 278 10.71 -8.48 -26.12
C ILE A 278 10.02 -9.40 -25.11
N GLN A 279 10.68 -10.47 -24.70
CA GLN A 279 10.22 -11.33 -23.61
C GLN A 279 10.33 -10.61 -22.27
N ILE A 280 9.21 -10.50 -21.56
CA ILE A 280 9.14 -9.81 -20.27
C ILE A 280 8.93 -10.85 -19.17
N GLY A 281 9.97 -11.62 -18.91
CA GLY A 281 10.11 -12.41 -17.67
C GLY A 281 9.11 -13.52 -17.39
N THR A 282 8.01 -13.65 -18.16
CA THR A 282 6.97 -14.68 -18.00
C THR A 282 6.33 -15.00 -19.35
N ASP A 283 5.88 -16.26 -19.55
CA ASP A 283 5.11 -16.66 -20.73
C ASP A 283 3.68 -16.07 -20.72
N ALA A 284 3.25 -15.52 -19.58
CA ALA A 284 1.95 -14.91 -19.39
C ALA A 284 1.99 -13.39 -19.63
N VAL A 285 1.10 -12.90 -20.48
CA VAL A 285 0.98 -11.46 -20.77
C VAL A 285 -0.15 -10.85 -19.98
N PRO A 286 0.15 -10.06 -18.94
CA PRO A 286 -0.87 -9.36 -18.20
C PRO A 286 -1.38 -8.15 -18.99
N VAL A 287 -2.71 -8.08 -19.18
CA VAL A 287 -3.41 -6.92 -19.76
C VAL A 287 -4.19 -6.22 -18.66
N TYR A 288 -4.00 -4.91 -18.50
CA TYR A 288 -4.73 -4.13 -17.51
C TYR A 288 -4.94 -2.69 -17.98
N GLY A 289 -5.98 -2.07 -17.42
CA GLY A 289 -6.24 -0.65 -17.56
C GLY A 289 -6.91 -0.10 -16.32
N ASP A 290 -6.59 1.14 -15.99
CA ASP A 290 -7.15 1.83 -14.82
C ASP A 290 -7.35 3.31 -15.09
N GLY A 291 -8.17 3.92 -14.24
CA GLY A 291 -8.43 5.34 -14.29
C GLY A 291 -8.85 5.88 -12.93
N ALA A 292 -8.67 7.19 -12.76
CA ALA A 292 -9.11 7.89 -11.57
C ALA A 292 -9.55 9.32 -11.93
N PHE A 293 -10.46 9.85 -11.13
CA PHE A 293 -10.92 11.23 -11.28
C PHE A 293 -11.24 11.86 -9.93
N LYS A 294 -11.15 13.20 -9.89
CA LYS A 294 -11.67 14.02 -8.79
C LYS A 294 -12.20 15.33 -9.35
N PHE A 295 -13.47 15.60 -9.06
CA PHE A 295 -14.12 16.90 -9.27
C PHE A 295 -14.32 17.56 -7.92
N ASN A 296 -13.88 18.79 -7.77
CA ASN A 296 -13.89 19.50 -6.50
C ASN A 296 -14.61 20.83 -6.64
N TRP A 297 -15.51 21.15 -5.72
CA TRP A 297 -16.30 22.39 -5.66
C TRP A 297 -16.13 23.08 -4.31
N LYS A 298 -15.68 24.32 -4.34
CA LYS A 298 -15.68 25.24 -3.19
C LYS A 298 -17.07 25.83 -3.09
N LEU A 299 -17.78 25.55 -2.01
CA LEU A 299 -19.16 26.00 -1.80
C LEU A 299 -19.18 27.41 -1.18
N LYS A 300 -20.24 28.20 -1.44
CA LYS A 300 -20.41 29.57 -0.91
C LYS A 300 -20.41 29.65 0.63
N ASN A 301 -20.76 28.54 1.31
CA ASN A 301 -20.80 28.46 2.78
C ASN A 301 -19.43 28.04 3.38
N GLY A 302 -18.34 28.12 2.63
CA GLY A 302 -16.99 27.74 3.05
C GLY A 302 -16.72 26.22 3.06
N GLY A 303 -17.72 25.38 2.69
CA GLY A 303 -17.56 23.94 2.55
C GLY A 303 -16.84 23.56 1.25
N ASN A 304 -16.31 22.34 1.23
CA ASN A 304 -15.70 21.73 0.07
C ASN A 304 -16.39 20.39 -0.24
N LEU A 305 -16.96 20.27 -1.44
CA LEU A 305 -17.58 19.05 -1.93
C LEU A 305 -16.72 18.46 -3.01
N ALA A 306 -16.43 17.15 -2.95
CA ALA A 306 -15.65 16.48 -3.96
C ALA A 306 -16.27 15.15 -4.37
N LEU A 307 -16.44 14.94 -5.66
CA LEU A 307 -16.75 13.65 -6.24
C LEU A 307 -15.43 13.03 -6.70
N PHE A 308 -15.10 11.84 -6.23
CA PHE A 308 -13.89 11.13 -6.60
C PHE A 308 -14.20 9.71 -7.02
N GLY A 309 -13.31 9.13 -7.81
CA GLY A 309 -13.39 7.72 -8.16
C GLY A 309 -12.06 7.20 -8.67
N LEU A 310 -11.88 5.90 -8.52
CA LEU A 310 -10.79 5.14 -9.14
C LEU A 310 -11.29 3.73 -9.44
N GLY A 311 -10.68 3.09 -10.44
CA GLY A 311 -10.98 1.71 -10.74
C GLY A 311 -10.11 1.18 -11.85
N GLY A 312 -10.08 -0.14 -11.98
CA GLY A 312 -9.31 -0.83 -12.99
C GLY A 312 -9.82 -2.24 -13.24
N ALA A 313 -9.49 -2.75 -14.41
CA ALA A 313 -9.75 -4.13 -14.80
C ALA A 313 -8.48 -4.77 -15.35
N SER A 314 -8.34 -6.07 -15.15
CA SER A 314 -7.18 -6.83 -15.58
C SER A 314 -7.52 -8.27 -15.93
N ASN A 315 -6.81 -8.82 -16.92
CA ASN A 315 -6.92 -10.20 -17.34
C ASN A 315 -5.54 -10.77 -17.62
N ILE A 316 -5.33 -12.03 -17.27
CA ILE A 316 -4.12 -12.79 -17.56
C ILE A 316 -4.48 -14.21 -17.98
N ALA A 317 -3.78 -14.72 -18.99
CA ALA A 317 -3.81 -16.12 -19.41
C ALA A 317 -2.43 -16.71 -19.22
N ILE A 318 -2.36 -17.83 -18.51
CA ILE A 318 -1.15 -18.63 -18.32
C ILE A 318 -1.43 -19.97 -19.00
N GLU A 319 -0.88 -20.13 -20.21
CA GLU A 319 -1.22 -21.27 -21.09
C GLU A 319 -0.04 -22.25 -21.15
N ILE A 320 0.05 -23.12 -20.15
CA ILE A 320 1.07 -24.18 -20.08
C ILE A 320 0.91 -25.17 -21.23
N SER A 321 -0.30 -25.32 -21.78
CA SER A 321 -0.57 -26.16 -22.97
C SER A 321 0.21 -25.72 -24.22
N LYS A 322 0.69 -24.47 -24.28
CA LYS A 322 1.48 -23.95 -25.39
C LYS A 322 2.99 -24.18 -25.25
N GLN A 323 3.44 -24.63 -24.07
CA GLN A 323 4.84 -24.93 -23.84
C GLN A 323 5.24 -26.23 -24.54
N LYS A 324 6.31 -26.18 -25.33
CA LYS A 324 6.90 -27.32 -26.03
C LYS A 324 8.12 -27.91 -25.32
N GLU A 325 8.86 -27.08 -24.60
CA GLU A 325 10.06 -27.49 -23.87
C GLU A 325 9.74 -27.73 -22.39
N TYR A 326 10.31 -28.80 -21.83
CA TYR A 326 10.19 -29.08 -20.42
C TYR A 326 11.00 -28.08 -19.60
N THR A 327 10.32 -27.35 -18.73
CA THR A 327 10.94 -26.49 -17.74
C THR A 327 10.33 -26.70 -16.36
N LYS A 328 11.16 -26.61 -15.31
CA LYS A 328 10.71 -26.57 -13.92
C LYS A 328 10.49 -25.14 -13.43
N GLU A 329 10.74 -24.15 -14.26
CA GLU A 329 10.55 -22.72 -13.96
C GLU A 329 9.22 -22.25 -14.55
N PHE A 330 8.16 -22.26 -13.75
CA PHE A 330 6.83 -21.83 -14.15
C PHE A 330 6.42 -20.55 -13.45
N TYR A 331 5.63 -19.72 -14.20
CA TYR A 331 4.83 -18.65 -13.60
C TYR A 331 3.41 -19.16 -13.35
N GLY A 332 3.01 -19.82 -12.49
CA GLY A 332 1.73 -20.49 -12.26
C GLY A 332 1.95 -21.95 -11.87
N GLU A 333 0.94 -22.77 -12.09
CA GLU A 333 0.96 -24.19 -11.82
C GLU A 333 1.32 -24.97 -13.07
N GLY A 334 2.24 -25.92 -12.94
CA GLY A 334 2.80 -26.64 -14.09
C GLY A 334 1.88 -27.70 -14.71
N ASP A 335 0.66 -27.89 -14.22
CA ASP A 335 -0.25 -28.96 -14.63
C ASP A 335 -1.55 -28.45 -15.26
N ARG A 336 -1.71 -27.12 -15.43
CA ARG A 336 -2.98 -26.51 -15.86
C ARG A 336 -2.83 -25.21 -16.61
N ASP A 337 -3.76 -24.97 -17.54
CA ASP A 337 -3.99 -23.62 -18.06
C ASP A 337 -4.83 -22.81 -17.07
N GLN A 338 -4.48 -21.54 -16.91
CA GLN A 338 -5.13 -20.63 -15.96
C GLN A 338 -5.55 -19.34 -16.65
N TYR A 339 -6.84 -19.02 -16.58
CA TYR A 339 -7.42 -17.77 -17.05
C TYR A 339 -7.99 -17.04 -15.86
N PHE A 340 -7.50 -15.83 -15.59
CA PHE A 340 -7.86 -15.07 -14.42
C PHE A 340 -8.16 -13.61 -14.80
N GLY A 341 -9.28 -13.10 -14.27
CA GLY A 341 -9.68 -11.71 -14.48
C GLY A 341 -10.19 -11.06 -13.20
N THR A 342 -9.89 -9.77 -13.04
CA THR A 342 -10.37 -8.95 -11.92
C THR A 342 -10.78 -7.58 -12.37
N ALA A 343 -11.79 -7.01 -11.71
CA ALA A 343 -12.16 -5.62 -11.83
C ALA A 343 -12.49 -5.06 -10.43
N MET A 344 -12.05 -3.85 -10.15
CA MET A 344 -12.37 -3.11 -8.94
C MET A 344 -12.66 -1.66 -9.29
N GLY A 345 -13.67 -1.07 -8.65
CA GLY A 345 -13.96 0.35 -8.78
C GLY A 345 -14.57 0.91 -7.52
N VAL A 346 -14.31 2.20 -7.27
CA VAL A 346 -14.94 2.98 -6.20
C VAL A 346 -15.30 4.36 -6.72
N VAL A 347 -16.50 4.83 -6.34
CA VAL A 347 -16.95 6.21 -6.56
C VAL A 347 -17.46 6.73 -5.22
N GLY A 348 -17.05 7.93 -4.83
CA GLY A 348 -17.41 8.52 -3.55
C GLY A 348 -17.61 10.02 -3.61
N LEU A 349 -18.52 10.51 -2.77
CA LEU A 349 -18.81 11.92 -2.54
C LEU A 349 -18.26 12.29 -1.16
N ASN A 350 -17.28 13.21 -1.12
CA ASN A 350 -16.65 13.67 0.11
C ASN A 350 -17.04 15.13 0.38
N TYR A 351 -17.49 15.41 1.59
CA TYR A 351 -17.82 16.76 2.07
C TYR A 351 -16.96 17.11 3.27
N LYS A 352 -16.32 18.28 3.22
CA LYS A 352 -15.47 18.83 4.28
C LYS A 352 -15.90 20.27 4.57
N LYS A 353 -16.05 20.61 5.86
CA LYS A 353 -16.42 21.97 6.26
C LYS A 353 -15.94 22.30 7.67
N SER A 354 -15.33 23.48 7.83
CA SER A 354 -15.20 24.11 9.14
C SER A 354 -16.55 24.78 9.48
N LEU A 355 -17.23 24.25 10.51
CA LEU A 355 -18.53 24.81 10.97
C LEU A 355 -18.31 26.14 11.70
N ASN A 356 -17.19 26.26 12.40
CA ASN A 356 -16.67 27.46 13.05
C ASN A 356 -15.15 27.28 13.24
N GLU A 357 -14.48 28.22 13.93
CA GLU A 357 -13.02 28.17 14.17
C GLU A 357 -12.54 26.95 14.97
N LYS A 358 -13.45 26.24 15.66
CA LYS A 358 -13.13 25.12 16.55
C LYS A 358 -13.65 23.78 16.05
N THR A 359 -14.60 23.76 15.12
CA THR A 359 -15.31 22.55 14.74
C THR A 359 -15.21 22.28 13.25
N TYR A 360 -14.75 21.09 12.90
CA TYR A 360 -14.58 20.63 11.54
C TYR A 360 -15.30 19.30 11.33
N ILE A 361 -16.07 19.20 10.26
CA ILE A 361 -16.78 17.98 9.86
C ILE A 361 -16.21 17.42 8.56
N THR A 362 -16.04 16.10 8.52
CA THR A 362 -15.75 15.33 7.29
C THR A 362 -16.83 14.26 7.14
N SER A 363 -17.41 14.14 5.94
CA SER A 363 -18.35 13.08 5.60
C SER A 363 -18.00 12.51 4.23
N THR A 364 -18.09 11.19 4.08
CA THR A 364 -17.91 10.49 2.80
C THR A 364 -19.02 9.46 2.62
N LEU A 365 -19.64 9.45 1.45
CA LEU A 365 -20.53 8.39 0.99
C LEU A 365 -19.90 7.77 -0.26
N ALA A 366 -19.82 6.45 -0.35
CA ALA A 366 -19.21 5.80 -1.50
C ALA A 366 -19.88 4.46 -1.81
N ILE A 367 -19.73 4.05 -3.06
CA ILE A 367 -20.00 2.70 -3.54
C ILE A 367 -18.73 2.13 -4.12
N SER A 368 -18.41 0.90 -3.78
CA SER A 368 -17.34 0.15 -4.42
C SER A 368 -17.85 -1.20 -4.91
N HIS A 369 -17.28 -1.68 -6.00
CA HIS A 369 -17.56 -2.99 -6.56
C HIS A 369 -16.27 -3.71 -6.89
N GLU A 370 -16.23 -5.02 -6.61
CA GLU A 370 -15.14 -5.92 -6.91
C GLU A 370 -15.70 -7.16 -7.60
N ASN A 371 -15.13 -7.51 -8.74
CA ASN A 371 -15.41 -8.75 -9.47
C ASN A 371 -14.12 -9.54 -9.64
N GLN A 372 -14.20 -10.83 -9.45
CA GLN A 372 -13.11 -11.76 -9.71
C GLN A 372 -13.67 -13.02 -10.35
N HIS A 373 -12.98 -13.51 -11.38
CA HIS A 373 -13.32 -14.77 -12.02
C HIS A 373 -12.07 -15.52 -12.47
N ALA A 374 -12.11 -16.83 -12.42
CA ALA A 374 -11.10 -17.67 -13.00
C ALA A 374 -11.69 -18.96 -13.57
N ASN A 375 -11.02 -19.48 -14.59
CA ASN A 375 -11.23 -20.79 -15.16
C ASN A 375 -9.87 -21.49 -15.26
N HIS A 376 -9.76 -22.70 -14.74
CA HIS A 376 -8.56 -23.51 -14.86
C HIS A 376 -8.91 -24.82 -15.59
N ASN A 377 -8.05 -25.22 -16.56
CA ASN A 377 -8.15 -26.48 -17.27
C ASN A 377 -6.94 -27.34 -16.89
N TYR A 378 -7.19 -28.54 -16.38
CA TYR A 378 -6.16 -29.51 -16.11
C TYR A 378 -5.63 -30.09 -17.41
N LEU A 379 -4.32 -30.35 -17.46
CA LEU A 379 -3.61 -30.86 -18.63
C LEU A 379 -3.01 -32.23 -18.33
N VAL A 380 -3.42 -33.25 -19.05
CA VAL A 380 -2.70 -34.53 -19.09
C VAL A 380 -1.63 -34.40 -20.17
N ARG A 381 -0.37 -34.57 -19.78
CA ARG A 381 0.79 -34.36 -20.68
C ARG A 381 1.71 -35.57 -20.66
N SER A 382 2.31 -35.85 -21.80
CA SER A 382 3.35 -36.85 -21.99
C SER A 382 4.59 -36.25 -22.70
N LEU A 383 5.69 -36.97 -22.66
CA LEU A 383 6.87 -36.63 -23.46
C LEU A 383 6.78 -37.40 -24.79
N ASP A 384 6.88 -36.69 -25.89
CA ASP A 384 6.97 -37.25 -27.26
C ASP A 384 8.39 -37.07 -27.83
N THR A 385 8.91 -38.11 -28.47
CA THR A 385 10.23 -38.07 -29.09
C THR A 385 10.05 -37.87 -30.59
N LEU A 386 10.41 -36.71 -31.07
CA LEU A 386 10.34 -36.37 -32.48
C LEU A 386 11.31 -37.24 -33.31
N SER A 387 11.06 -37.33 -34.61
CA SER A 387 11.97 -38.02 -35.54
C SER A 387 13.40 -37.46 -35.62
N SER A 388 13.58 -36.23 -35.16
CA SER A 388 14.89 -35.58 -34.96
C SER A 388 15.63 -36.04 -33.71
N GLY A 389 15.00 -36.85 -32.83
CA GLY A 389 15.55 -37.20 -31.49
C GLY A 389 15.26 -36.13 -30.42
N ALA A 390 14.67 -35.01 -30.76
CA ALA A 390 14.27 -34.00 -29.78
C ALA A 390 13.04 -34.45 -28.97
N ILE A 391 13.00 -34.13 -27.70
CA ILE A 391 11.89 -34.45 -26.79
C ILE A 391 11.01 -33.19 -26.66
N GLU A 392 9.73 -33.31 -27.01
CA GLU A 392 8.73 -32.26 -26.83
C GLU A 392 7.65 -32.69 -25.84
N ILE A 393 7.02 -31.73 -25.17
CA ILE A 393 5.82 -31.94 -24.38
C ILE A 393 4.62 -32.01 -25.30
N LYS A 394 3.81 -33.06 -25.16
CA LYS A 394 2.54 -33.23 -25.84
C LYS A 394 1.40 -33.15 -24.83
N VAL A 395 0.36 -32.40 -25.17
CA VAL A 395 -0.90 -32.39 -24.42
C VAL A 395 -1.78 -33.51 -24.97
N ASP A 396 -2.02 -34.54 -24.16
CA ASP A 396 -2.83 -35.69 -24.57
C ASP A 396 -4.32 -35.40 -24.42
N THR A 397 -4.72 -34.73 -23.34
CA THR A 397 -6.08 -34.27 -23.10
C THR A 397 -6.13 -33.08 -22.16
N SER A 398 -7.21 -32.31 -22.21
CA SER A 398 -7.48 -31.19 -21.31
C SER A 398 -8.96 -31.21 -20.92
N TYR A 399 -9.23 -30.94 -19.63
CA TYR A 399 -10.59 -30.84 -19.10
C TYR A 399 -10.70 -29.79 -18.00
N ALA A 400 -11.93 -29.28 -17.78
CA ALA A 400 -12.17 -28.26 -16.78
C ALA A 400 -11.79 -28.75 -15.39
N LEU A 401 -10.96 -28.00 -14.69
CA LEU A 401 -10.52 -28.25 -13.32
C LEU A 401 -11.35 -27.49 -12.30
N MET A 402 -11.55 -26.20 -12.54
CA MET A 402 -12.37 -25.35 -11.68
C MET A 402 -12.81 -24.08 -12.43
N ALA A 403 -13.91 -23.49 -11.93
CA ALA A 403 -14.36 -22.18 -12.33
C ALA A 403 -14.94 -21.44 -11.13
N TYR A 404 -14.67 -20.13 -11.02
CA TYR A 404 -15.33 -19.33 -9.99
C TYR A 404 -15.63 -17.90 -10.46
N THR A 405 -16.64 -17.30 -9.83
CA THR A 405 -16.98 -15.87 -9.95
C THR A 405 -17.40 -15.36 -8.59
N PHE A 406 -16.70 -14.32 -8.11
CA PHE A 406 -17.02 -13.62 -6.88
C PHE A 406 -17.30 -12.17 -7.17
N ASN A 407 -18.43 -11.67 -6.68
CA ASN A 407 -18.86 -10.28 -6.75
C ASN A 407 -19.12 -9.74 -5.36
N PHE A 408 -18.51 -8.60 -5.05
CA PHE A 408 -18.76 -7.88 -3.81
C PHE A 408 -19.12 -6.42 -4.15
N THR A 409 -20.25 -5.95 -3.64
CA THR A 409 -20.60 -4.53 -3.70
C THR A 409 -20.73 -3.99 -2.30
N LYS A 410 -20.05 -2.86 -2.03
CA LYS A 410 -20.01 -2.24 -0.71
C LYS A 410 -20.50 -0.80 -0.80
N TYR A 411 -21.51 -0.46 0.02
CA TYR A 411 -21.99 0.89 0.24
C TYR A 411 -21.41 1.39 1.56
N SER A 412 -20.57 2.41 1.49
CA SER A 412 -19.79 2.92 2.62
C SER A 412 -20.26 4.30 3.04
N GLY A 413 -20.38 4.53 4.33
CA GLY A 413 -20.63 5.82 4.95
C GLY A 413 -19.59 6.11 6.03
N PHE A 414 -18.98 7.29 5.97
CA PHE A 414 -18.07 7.80 6.99
C PHE A 414 -18.48 9.20 7.41
N VAL A 415 -18.55 9.45 8.71
CA VAL A 415 -18.72 10.78 9.27
C VAL A 415 -17.77 10.95 10.46
N SER A 416 -17.09 12.08 10.54
CA SER A 416 -16.30 12.46 11.71
C SER A 416 -16.40 13.95 11.99
N ILE A 417 -16.43 14.28 13.29
CA ILE A 417 -16.44 15.65 13.81
C ILE A 417 -15.20 15.83 14.68
N ASN A 418 -14.37 16.79 14.34
CA ASN A 418 -13.27 17.26 15.16
C ASN A 418 -13.72 18.53 15.90
N HIS A 419 -13.58 18.55 17.22
CA HIS A 419 -13.94 19.72 18.04
C HIS A 419 -12.78 20.10 18.97
N LYS A 420 -12.23 21.29 18.73
CA LYS A 420 -11.18 21.90 19.57
C LYS A 420 -11.83 22.61 20.74
N ILE A 421 -11.96 21.92 21.89
CA ILE A 421 -12.53 22.49 23.12
C ILE A 421 -11.68 23.67 23.57
N SER A 422 -10.37 23.51 23.58
CA SER A 422 -9.37 24.53 23.93
C SER A 422 -8.07 24.30 23.15
N LYS A 423 -7.07 25.16 23.35
CA LYS A 423 -5.70 24.92 22.81
C LYS A 423 -5.05 23.61 23.26
N GLN A 424 -5.53 23.06 24.39
CA GLN A 424 -5.00 21.85 24.99
C GLN A 424 -5.83 20.60 24.68
N HIS A 425 -7.11 20.74 24.38
CA HIS A 425 -8.05 19.63 24.25
C HIS A 425 -8.73 19.58 22.90
N LEU A 426 -8.50 18.49 22.15
CA LEU A 426 -9.16 18.16 20.90
C LEU A 426 -9.91 16.84 21.07
N ILE A 427 -11.17 16.81 20.70
CA ILE A 427 -12.00 15.59 20.61
C ILE A 427 -12.33 15.32 19.14
N LYS A 428 -12.26 14.05 18.76
CA LYS A 428 -12.73 13.56 17.46
C LYS A 428 -13.68 12.40 17.69
N VAL A 429 -14.88 12.49 17.14
CA VAL A 429 -15.91 11.45 17.21
C VAL A 429 -16.34 11.11 15.80
N GLY A 430 -16.61 9.86 15.52
CA GLY A 430 -17.07 9.46 14.21
C GLY A 430 -17.57 8.02 14.13
N ILE A 431 -18.01 7.65 12.94
CA ILE A 431 -18.50 6.32 12.61
C ILE A 431 -18.17 5.97 11.16
N ASN A 432 -17.75 4.72 10.96
CA ASN A 432 -17.71 4.06 9.65
C ASN A 432 -18.84 3.02 9.59
N MET A 433 -19.53 2.93 8.45
CA MET A 433 -20.57 1.94 8.19
C MET A 433 -20.42 1.40 6.79
N ASP A 434 -20.39 0.08 6.65
CA ASP A 434 -20.33 -0.62 5.37
C ASP A 434 -21.51 -1.61 5.29
N LEU A 435 -22.34 -1.50 4.25
CA LEU A 435 -23.27 -2.52 3.82
C LEU A 435 -22.66 -3.26 2.64
N ILE A 436 -22.42 -4.56 2.78
CA ILE A 436 -21.72 -5.39 1.80
C ILE A 436 -22.67 -6.43 1.25
N THR A 437 -22.89 -6.46 -0.06
CA THR A 437 -23.59 -7.53 -0.77
C THR A 437 -22.58 -8.46 -1.43
N MET A 438 -22.83 -9.74 -1.40
CA MET A 438 -21.92 -10.80 -1.84
C MET A 438 -22.65 -11.78 -2.74
N GLN A 439 -22.06 -12.10 -3.88
CA GLN A 439 -22.45 -13.21 -4.75
C GLN A 439 -21.19 -14.03 -5.02
N GLN A 440 -21.18 -15.27 -4.57
CA GLN A 440 -20.03 -16.16 -4.64
C GLN A 440 -20.44 -17.48 -5.24
N LEU A 441 -19.84 -17.83 -6.36
CA LEU A 441 -20.02 -19.12 -7.03
C LEU A 441 -18.65 -19.69 -7.34
N ASP A 442 -18.40 -20.94 -6.92
CA ASP A 442 -17.18 -21.66 -7.21
C ASP A 442 -17.46 -23.16 -7.29
N SER A 443 -16.98 -23.77 -8.36
CA SER A 443 -17.00 -25.23 -8.54
C SER A 443 -15.61 -25.72 -8.90
N GLY A 444 -15.20 -26.84 -8.32
CA GLY A 444 -13.95 -27.51 -8.64
C GLY A 444 -14.13 -29.03 -8.66
N LEU A 445 -13.28 -29.72 -9.39
CA LEU A 445 -13.26 -31.18 -9.39
C LEU A 445 -13.04 -31.71 -7.97
N VAL A 446 -13.73 -32.77 -7.65
CA VAL A 446 -13.55 -33.51 -6.39
C VAL A 446 -12.22 -34.27 -6.42
N ASP A 447 -11.95 -34.92 -7.54
CA ASP A 447 -10.71 -35.66 -7.82
C ASP A 447 -10.21 -35.28 -9.21
N ILE A 448 -8.97 -34.86 -9.31
CA ILE A 448 -8.32 -34.51 -10.58
C ILE A 448 -8.30 -35.71 -11.56
N GLY A 449 -8.24 -36.95 -11.05
CA GLY A 449 -8.30 -38.19 -11.85
C GLY A 449 -9.69 -38.52 -12.40
N VAL A 450 -10.75 -37.84 -11.98
CA VAL A 450 -12.15 -38.16 -12.34
C VAL A 450 -12.77 -36.92 -13.03
N PRO A 451 -12.68 -36.77 -14.36
CA PRO A 451 -13.29 -35.66 -15.08
C PRO A 451 -14.80 -35.54 -14.84
N ASN A 452 -15.31 -34.29 -14.78
CA ASN A 452 -16.73 -33.95 -14.63
C ASN A 452 -17.38 -34.24 -13.26
N ASP A 453 -16.64 -34.72 -12.27
CA ASP A 453 -17.14 -34.81 -10.89
C ASP A 453 -16.87 -33.49 -10.15
N PHE A 454 -17.79 -32.53 -10.29
CA PHE A 454 -17.66 -31.20 -9.72
C PHE A 454 -18.40 -31.04 -8.40
N LYS A 455 -17.73 -30.40 -7.45
CA LYS A 455 -18.32 -29.95 -6.19
C LYS A 455 -18.37 -28.45 -6.11
N ARG A 456 -19.51 -27.90 -5.64
CA ARG A 456 -19.62 -26.49 -5.29
C ARG A 456 -18.97 -26.21 -3.94
N ARG A 457 -17.93 -25.40 -3.95
CA ARG A 457 -17.18 -24.97 -2.76
C ARG A 457 -17.70 -23.64 -2.21
N TRP A 458 -18.26 -22.79 -3.07
CA TRP A 458 -19.03 -21.60 -2.71
C TRP A 458 -20.31 -21.54 -3.55
N ASP A 459 -21.42 -21.26 -2.88
CA ASP A 459 -22.72 -20.94 -3.47
C ASP A 459 -23.46 -20.05 -2.46
N TYR A 460 -23.12 -18.77 -2.46
CA TYR A 460 -23.64 -17.83 -1.47
C TYR A 460 -24.11 -16.54 -2.13
N ASN A 461 -25.34 -16.11 -1.78
CA ASN A 461 -25.89 -14.84 -2.16
C ASN A 461 -26.52 -14.20 -0.91
N GLY A 462 -25.94 -13.06 -0.45
CA GLY A 462 -26.41 -12.43 0.77
C GLY A 462 -25.78 -11.08 1.02
N ALA A 463 -26.08 -10.52 2.18
CA ALA A 463 -25.57 -9.22 2.60
C ALA A 463 -25.16 -9.24 4.08
N CYS A 464 -24.24 -8.34 4.44
CA CYS A 464 -23.82 -8.11 5.81
C CYS A 464 -23.49 -6.64 6.05
N VAL A 465 -23.41 -6.27 7.33
CA VAL A 465 -23.10 -4.90 7.76
C VAL A 465 -21.90 -4.94 8.69
N LEU A 466 -20.97 -3.99 8.50
CA LEU A 466 -19.90 -3.68 9.44
C LEU A 466 -20.08 -2.25 9.94
N ILE A 467 -20.18 -2.07 11.27
CA ILE A 467 -20.39 -0.77 11.91
C ILE A 467 -19.22 -0.51 12.87
N GLN A 468 -18.61 0.67 12.77
CA GLN A 468 -17.37 1.01 13.47
C GLN A 468 -17.43 2.43 14.06
N PRO A 469 -18.11 2.66 15.21
CA PRO A 469 -18.05 3.93 15.93
C PRO A 469 -16.72 4.10 16.67
N PHE A 470 -16.27 5.34 16.80
CA PHE A 470 -15.06 5.67 17.56
C PHE A 470 -15.14 7.04 18.23
N VAL A 471 -14.36 7.18 19.29
CA VAL A 471 -14.11 8.44 19.96
C VAL A 471 -12.62 8.54 20.31
N GLN A 472 -12.03 9.73 20.13
CA GLN A 472 -10.64 10.03 20.44
C GLN A 472 -10.52 11.36 21.13
N TRP A 473 -9.60 11.46 22.08
CA TRP A 473 -9.25 12.67 22.79
C TRP A 473 -7.75 12.88 22.75
N LYS A 474 -7.31 14.08 22.40
CA LYS A 474 -5.91 14.53 22.47
C LYS A 474 -5.82 15.60 23.53
N TRP A 475 -4.89 15.41 24.45
CA TRP A 475 -4.55 16.36 25.48
C TRP A 475 -3.11 16.83 25.31
N ARG A 476 -2.95 18.09 24.93
CA ARG A 476 -1.66 18.78 24.92
C ARG A 476 -1.39 19.32 26.31
N ILE A 477 -0.72 18.53 27.15
CA ILE A 477 -0.43 18.88 28.55
C ILE A 477 0.47 20.13 28.61
N SER A 478 1.40 20.23 27.66
CA SER A 478 2.26 21.39 27.46
C SER A 478 2.77 21.42 25.99
N ASP A 479 3.53 22.45 25.60
CA ASP A 479 4.20 22.49 24.29
C ASP A 479 5.21 21.32 24.11
N LYS A 480 5.59 20.66 25.20
CA LYS A 480 6.53 19.51 25.20
C LYS A 480 5.85 18.15 25.33
N MET A 481 4.61 18.08 25.77
CA MET A 481 4.00 16.80 26.11
C MET A 481 2.56 16.68 25.60
N ASP A 482 2.34 15.65 24.78
CA ASP A 482 1.05 15.26 24.24
C ASP A 482 0.64 13.89 24.77
N PHE A 483 -0.66 13.72 25.02
CA PHE A 483 -1.31 12.46 25.36
C PHE A 483 -2.51 12.27 24.44
N THR A 484 -2.77 11.03 24.00
CA THR A 484 -3.97 10.65 23.28
C THR A 484 -4.61 9.44 23.92
N ALA A 485 -5.93 9.43 23.97
CA ALA A 485 -6.74 8.27 24.35
C ALA A 485 -7.92 8.13 23.40
N GLY A 486 -8.34 6.92 23.14
CA GLY A 486 -9.50 6.68 22.30
C GLY A 486 -10.06 5.28 22.49
N VAL A 487 -11.28 5.10 22.03
CA VAL A 487 -11.98 3.81 21.99
C VAL A 487 -12.57 3.65 20.61
N HIS A 488 -12.31 2.49 20.03
CA HIS A 488 -12.96 1.99 18.83
C HIS A 488 -13.88 0.84 19.21
N SER A 489 -14.98 0.68 18.48
CA SER A 489 -15.87 -0.46 18.61
C SER A 489 -16.24 -0.96 17.23
N GLN A 490 -16.56 -2.25 17.08
CA GLN A 490 -17.06 -2.77 15.80
C GLN A 490 -18.03 -3.91 15.97
N TYR A 491 -19.02 -3.96 15.07
CA TYR A 491 -20.02 -5.02 14.96
C TYR A 491 -20.09 -5.52 13.52
N PHE A 492 -20.07 -6.84 13.37
CA PHE A 492 -20.15 -7.52 12.06
C PHE A 492 -21.33 -8.48 12.05
N SER A 493 -22.32 -8.21 11.19
CA SER A 493 -23.60 -8.91 11.21
C SER A 493 -23.56 -10.34 10.65
N LEU A 494 -22.63 -10.68 9.74
CA LEU A 494 -22.54 -12.00 9.11
C LEU A 494 -22.30 -13.11 10.15
N SER A 495 -21.39 -12.86 11.08
CA SER A 495 -21.06 -13.76 12.19
C SER A 495 -21.62 -13.33 13.54
N ASN A 496 -22.40 -12.23 13.58
CA ASN A 496 -22.89 -11.63 14.82
C ASN A 496 -21.78 -11.31 15.82
N SER A 497 -20.60 -10.93 15.33
CA SER A 497 -19.41 -10.66 16.15
C SER A 497 -19.41 -9.22 16.63
N LEU A 498 -19.04 -9.02 17.90
CA LEU A 498 -18.99 -7.71 18.54
C LEU A 498 -17.64 -7.51 19.26
N SER A 499 -16.97 -6.40 18.94
CA SER A 499 -15.84 -5.86 19.73
C SER A 499 -16.32 -4.55 20.38
N ILE A 500 -16.73 -4.61 21.64
CA ILE A 500 -17.38 -3.49 22.33
C ILE A 500 -16.40 -2.34 22.56
N ALA A 501 -15.16 -2.63 22.97
CA ALA A 501 -14.17 -1.62 23.27
C ALA A 501 -12.76 -2.07 22.87
N GLU A 502 -12.14 -1.27 22.03
CA GLU A 502 -10.73 -1.37 21.64
C GLU A 502 -10.02 -0.10 22.11
N PRO A 503 -9.54 -0.06 23.36
CA PRO A 503 -8.87 1.11 23.90
C PRO A 503 -7.53 1.32 23.18
N ARG A 504 -7.17 2.59 22.99
CA ARG A 504 -5.92 3.02 22.37
C ARG A 504 -5.39 4.23 23.10
N ILE A 505 -4.08 4.19 23.43
CA ILE A 505 -3.40 5.26 24.14
C ILE A 505 -2.09 5.59 23.44
N GLY A 506 -1.69 6.85 23.51
CA GLY A 506 -0.42 7.32 23.02
C GLY A 506 0.11 8.47 23.88
N TRP A 507 1.41 8.53 24.01
CA TRP A 507 2.11 9.56 24.75
C TRP A 507 3.37 9.98 24.01
N LYS A 508 3.66 11.29 23.98
CA LYS A 508 4.87 11.84 23.39
C LYS A 508 5.42 12.96 24.24
N TYR A 509 6.71 12.88 24.55
CA TYR A 509 7.45 13.89 25.27
C TYR A 509 8.61 14.43 24.43
N ARG A 510 8.62 15.74 24.17
CA ARG A 510 9.68 16.49 23.48
C ARG A 510 10.63 17.05 24.53
N MET A 511 11.82 16.44 24.69
CA MET A 511 12.80 16.84 25.70
C MET A 511 13.37 18.22 25.40
N ASN A 512 14.29 18.33 24.46
CA ASN A 512 14.92 19.61 24.08
C ASN A 512 14.78 19.79 22.57
N GLY A 513 13.77 20.53 22.10
CA GLY A 513 13.55 20.94 20.70
C GLY A 513 13.80 19.92 19.56
N ASN A 514 14.76 19.03 19.69
CA ASN A 514 15.20 18.08 18.66
C ASN A 514 15.23 16.60 19.10
N GLN A 515 14.77 16.29 20.30
CA GLN A 515 14.67 14.92 20.81
C GLN A 515 13.27 14.65 21.36
N SER A 516 12.74 13.44 21.12
CA SER A 516 11.48 13.02 21.70
C SER A 516 11.47 11.54 22.06
N ILE A 517 10.78 11.21 23.13
CA ILE A 517 10.38 9.86 23.50
C ILE A 517 8.89 9.75 23.24
N PHE A 518 8.44 8.61 22.78
CA PHE A 518 7.03 8.32 22.55
C PHE A 518 6.73 6.87 22.92
N ALA A 519 5.54 6.64 23.42
CA ALA A 519 5.06 5.32 23.77
C ALA A 519 3.57 5.22 23.46
N GLY A 520 3.08 4.01 23.28
CA GLY A 520 1.67 3.80 23.06
C GLY A 520 1.31 2.33 23.02
N GLY A 521 0.01 2.10 22.97
CA GLY A 521 -0.55 0.77 22.84
C GLY A 521 -2.02 0.83 22.44
N GLY A 522 -2.54 -0.29 22.00
CA GLY A 522 -3.94 -0.39 21.63
C GLY A 522 -4.39 -1.82 21.38
N MET A 523 -5.70 -2.00 21.50
CA MET A 523 -6.38 -3.21 21.09
C MET A 523 -6.95 -2.99 19.69
N HIS A 524 -6.85 -4.03 18.87
CA HIS A 524 -7.32 -4.04 17.49
C HIS A 524 -8.05 -5.34 17.21
N SER A 525 -9.07 -5.30 16.38
CA SER A 525 -9.72 -6.50 15.89
C SER A 525 -9.99 -6.43 14.38
N GLN A 526 -10.13 -7.59 13.76
CA GLN A 526 -10.28 -7.72 12.32
C GLN A 526 -11.16 -8.91 11.97
N MET A 527 -12.09 -8.72 11.02
CA MET A 527 -12.81 -9.82 10.38
C MET A 527 -11.89 -10.58 9.44
N GLN A 528 -12.22 -11.83 9.15
CA GLN A 528 -11.54 -12.63 8.13
C GLN A 528 -11.98 -12.21 6.72
N PRO A 529 -11.25 -12.60 5.65
CA PRO A 529 -11.74 -12.45 4.28
C PRO A 529 -13.16 -13.02 4.14
N LEU A 530 -14.07 -12.28 3.52
CA LEU A 530 -15.51 -12.60 3.51
C LEU A 530 -15.82 -14.00 2.99
N TYR A 531 -15.08 -14.47 1.98
CA TYR A 531 -15.27 -15.81 1.43
C TYR A 531 -14.94 -16.94 2.42
N THR A 532 -14.13 -16.67 3.46
CA THR A 532 -13.81 -17.69 4.49
C THR A 532 -15.04 -18.08 5.29
N TYR A 533 -15.97 -17.14 5.56
CA TYR A 533 -17.22 -17.42 6.31
C TYR A 533 -18.21 -18.30 5.56
N THR A 534 -18.14 -18.29 4.23
CA THR A 534 -19.13 -18.92 3.33
C THR A 534 -18.58 -20.13 2.58
N TYR A 535 -17.40 -20.64 2.97
CA TYR A 535 -16.84 -21.86 2.42
C TYR A 535 -17.70 -23.08 2.78
N ASN A 536 -17.96 -23.95 1.80
CA ASN A 536 -18.82 -25.12 1.90
C ASN A 536 -18.06 -26.38 1.46
N LYS A 537 -17.41 -27.06 2.40
CA LYS A 537 -16.66 -28.31 2.11
C LYS A 537 -17.55 -29.55 1.99
N TYR A 538 -18.54 -29.64 2.85
CA TYR A 538 -19.32 -30.89 3.04
C TYR A 538 -20.79 -30.79 2.59
N GLY A 539 -21.28 -29.55 2.33
CA GLY A 539 -22.66 -29.34 1.89
C GLY A 539 -22.87 -29.72 0.42
N THR A 540 -24.12 -30.01 0.07
CA THR A 540 -24.58 -30.16 -1.32
C THR A 540 -24.98 -28.81 -1.92
N GLN A 541 -25.29 -28.76 -3.22
CA GLN A 541 -25.85 -27.57 -3.88
C GLN A 541 -27.16 -27.09 -3.21
N ASP A 542 -28.02 -28.04 -2.84
CA ASP A 542 -29.32 -27.74 -2.26
C ASP A 542 -29.27 -27.48 -0.74
N LYS A 543 -28.21 -27.88 -0.07
CA LYS A 543 -28.01 -27.74 1.38
C LYS A 543 -26.55 -27.36 1.69
N PRO A 544 -26.14 -26.13 1.44
CA PRO A 544 -24.80 -25.68 1.81
C PRO A 544 -24.64 -25.63 3.34
N ILE A 545 -23.46 -26.02 3.83
CA ILE A 545 -23.09 -25.98 5.25
C ILE A 545 -21.92 -25.03 5.42
N TYR A 546 -22.13 -23.92 6.13
CA TYR A 546 -21.11 -22.88 6.35
C TYR A 546 -20.56 -22.96 7.78
N HIS A 547 -19.65 -23.90 8.04
CA HIS A 547 -19.09 -24.12 9.38
C HIS A 547 -18.36 -22.91 9.93
N ASN A 548 -17.72 -22.12 9.04
CA ASN A 548 -16.95 -20.94 9.43
C ASN A 548 -17.81 -19.69 9.68
N LYS A 549 -19.16 -19.76 9.47
CA LYS A 549 -20.02 -18.57 9.51
C LYS A 549 -20.00 -17.82 10.85
N ASN A 550 -19.77 -18.53 11.94
CA ASN A 550 -19.82 -17.99 13.30
C ASN A 550 -18.44 -17.60 13.87
N MET A 551 -17.39 -17.52 13.02
CA MET A 551 -16.07 -17.06 13.46
C MET A 551 -16.14 -15.63 14.01
N ASP A 552 -15.53 -15.43 15.19
CA ASP A 552 -15.37 -14.11 15.80
C ASP A 552 -14.23 -13.30 15.12
N PHE A 553 -14.10 -12.05 15.48
CA PHE A 553 -12.95 -11.22 15.12
C PHE A 553 -11.64 -11.84 15.63
N MET A 554 -10.62 -11.89 14.79
CA MET A 554 -9.23 -12.01 15.26
C MET A 554 -8.86 -10.73 15.98
N ARG A 555 -8.10 -10.82 17.08
CA ARG A 555 -7.75 -9.67 17.93
C ARG A 555 -6.25 -9.56 18.14
N SER A 556 -5.78 -8.33 18.36
CA SER A 556 -4.37 -8.06 18.63
C SER A 556 -4.22 -6.96 19.68
N VAL A 557 -3.25 -7.12 20.57
CA VAL A 557 -2.78 -6.08 21.47
C VAL A 557 -1.41 -5.60 21.01
N HIS A 558 -1.28 -4.31 20.74
CA HIS A 558 -0.03 -3.69 20.32
C HIS A 558 0.50 -2.78 21.41
N THR A 559 1.80 -2.85 21.67
CA THR A 559 2.52 -1.91 22.54
C THR A 559 3.86 -1.54 21.93
N GLY A 560 4.34 -0.35 22.24
CA GLY A 560 5.65 0.09 21.76
C GLY A 560 6.15 1.33 22.49
N ILE A 561 7.47 1.49 22.46
CA ILE A 561 8.19 2.65 22.94
C ILE A 561 9.26 3.03 21.93
N GLY A 562 9.47 4.32 21.72
CA GLY A 562 10.47 4.78 20.77
C GLY A 562 11.16 6.07 21.19
N TYR A 563 12.28 6.31 20.56
CA TYR A 563 13.09 7.50 20.71
C TYR A 563 13.44 8.07 19.34
N GLU A 564 13.34 9.38 19.19
CA GLU A 564 13.69 10.10 17.97
C GLU A 564 14.59 11.28 18.28
N LYS A 565 15.64 11.45 17.45
CA LYS A 565 16.57 12.57 17.53
C LYS A 565 16.84 13.17 16.16
N PHE A 566 16.72 14.49 16.08
CA PHE A 566 17.07 15.26 14.90
C PHE A 566 18.42 15.95 15.12
N PHE A 567 19.29 15.78 14.13
CA PHE A 567 20.61 16.41 14.14
C PHE A 567 20.62 17.63 13.19
N LYS A 568 21.65 18.46 13.35
CA LYS A 568 21.93 19.50 12.35
C LYS A 568 22.09 18.87 10.95
N LYS A 569 21.82 19.61 9.87
CA LYS A 569 21.87 19.15 8.47
C LYS A 569 20.77 18.17 8.06
N GLY A 570 19.65 18.10 8.78
CA GLY A 570 18.46 17.36 8.38
C GLY A 570 18.58 15.84 8.49
N ILE A 571 19.47 15.33 9.35
CA ILE A 571 19.58 13.91 9.68
C ILE A 571 18.68 13.61 10.88
N SER A 572 17.94 12.51 10.84
CA SER A 572 17.18 11.97 11.97
C SER A 572 17.56 10.53 12.27
N ILE A 573 17.52 10.17 13.54
CA ILE A 573 17.58 8.79 13.99
C ILE A 573 16.31 8.51 14.77
N ARG A 574 15.63 7.43 14.45
CA ARG A 574 14.46 6.92 15.18
C ARG A 574 14.69 5.46 15.51
N THR A 575 14.44 5.09 16.75
CA THR A 575 14.47 3.72 17.24
C THR A 575 13.14 3.40 17.87
N GLU A 576 12.68 2.16 17.74
CA GLU A 576 11.43 1.69 18.30
C GLU A 576 11.55 0.23 18.75
N ALA A 577 11.05 -0.08 19.94
CA ALA A 577 10.84 -1.44 20.42
C ALA A 577 9.34 -1.69 20.48
N TYR A 578 8.91 -2.86 20.00
CA TYR A 578 7.50 -3.22 19.96
C TYR A 578 7.25 -4.64 20.43
N TYR A 579 6.02 -4.86 20.92
CA TYR A 579 5.46 -6.16 21.24
C TYR A 579 4.01 -6.23 20.79
N GLN A 580 3.61 -7.34 20.14
CA GLN A 580 2.26 -7.58 19.63
C GLN A 580 1.84 -8.99 20.03
N TYR A 581 0.66 -9.11 20.62
CA TYR A 581 0.03 -10.38 20.98
C TYR A 581 -1.27 -10.53 20.21
N LEU A 582 -1.33 -11.54 19.35
CA LEU A 582 -2.51 -11.91 18.58
C LEU A 582 -3.24 -13.06 19.30
N TYR A 583 -4.54 -12.95 19.40
CA TYR A 583 -5.40 -13.95 20.01
C TYR A 583 -6.73 -14.05 19.27
N LYS A 584 -7.51 -15.09 19.56
CA LYS A 584 -8.68 -15.46 18.75
C LYS A 584 -8.31 -15.61 17.26
N VAL A 585 -7.14 -16.10 16.98
CA VAL A 585 -6.71 -16.40 15.60
C VAL A 585 -7.45 -17.62 15.11
N PRO A 586 -8.08 -17.59 13.90
CA PRO A 586 -8.72 -18.79 13.37
C PRO A 586 -7.69 -19.86 13.01
N VAL A 587 -7.96 -21.05 13.53
CA VAL A 587 -7.24 -22.31 13.32
C VAL A 587 -8.25 -23.43 13.07
N THR A 588 -7.84 -24.58 12.55
CA THR A 588 -8.74 -25.73 12.37
C THR A 588 -9.17 -26.31 13.70
N ILE A 589 -10.39 -26.85 13.80
CA ILE A 589 -10.84 -27.57 15.00
C ILE A 589 -10.01 -28.83 15.21
N ALA A 590 -9.72 -29.58 14.13
CA ALA A 590 -8.81 -30.72 14.21
C ALA A 590 -7.37 -30.25 14.50
N PRO A 591 -6.65 -30.90 15.46
CA PRO A 591 -5.29 -30.52 15.78
C PRO A 591 -4.37 -30.45 14.54
N SER A 592 -3.80 -29.29 14.26
CA SER A 592 -2.90 -29.08 13.11
C SER A 592 -2.00 -27.85 13.27
N SER A 593 -1.04 -27.68 12.36
CA SER A 593 -0.19 -26.51 12.25
C SER A 593 -0.89 -25.32 11.55
N PHE A 594 -2.10 -25.51 11.01
CA PHE A 594 -2.81 -24.46 10.27
C PHE A 594 -3.15 -23.25 11.14
N SER A 595 -2.89 -22.05 10.61
CA SER A 595 -3.31 -20.79 11.20
C SER A 595 -3.47 -19.70 10.12
N MET A 596 -4.55 -18.90 10.20
CA MET A 596 -4.82 -17.79 9.29
C MET A 596 -3.71 -16.75 9.24
N ILE A 597 -2.88 -16.62 10.28
CA ILE A 597 -1.78 -15.63 10.29
C ILE A 597 -0.60 -15.99 9.37
N ASN A 598 -0.56 -17.20 8.83
CA ASN A 598 0.47 -17.61 7.85
C ASN A 598 0.07 -17.34 6.40
N LEU A 599 -1.12 -16.81 6.15
CA LEU A 599 -1.70 -16.64 4.82
C LEU A 599 -1.55 -15.21 4.32
N GLY A 600 -1.99 -14.95 3.07
CA GLY A 600 -2.11 -13.60 2.49
C GLY A 600 -1.00 -13.17 1.53
N SER A 601 0.03 -13.99 1.31
CA SER A 601 1.12 -13.69 0.37
C SER A 601 1.14 -14.58 -0.89
N SER A 602 0.10 -15.38 -1.11
CA SER A 602 -0.03 -16.27 -2.26
C SER A 602 -1.15 -15.85 -3.21
N PHE A 603 -1.16 -16.42 -4.41
CA PHE A 603 -2.28 -16.33 -5.36
C PHE A 603 -3.37 -17.39 -5.10
N SER A 604 -3.41 -17.99 -3.91
CA SER A 604 -4.36 -19.02 -3.54
C SER A 604 -5.38 -18.48 -2.53
N ARG A 605 -6.63 -18.91 -2.68
CA ARG A 605 -7.69 -18.72 -1.68
C ARG A 605 -7.53 -19.72 -0.56
N VAL A 606 -8.18 -19.48 0.57
CA VAL A 606 -8.19 -20.38 1.72
C VAL A 606 -9.34 -21.38 1.57
N PHE A 607 -9.02 -22.66 1.56
CA PHE A 607 -9.98 -23.77 1.50
C PHE A 607 -10.12 -24.48 2.86
N ALA A 608 -9.85 -23.77 3.96
CA ALA A 608 -9.99 -24.34 5.30
C ALA A 608 -11.44 -24.27 5.78
N ASP A 609 -11.93 -25.40 6.26
CA ASP A 609 -13.24 -25.57 6.85
C ASP A 609 -13.13 -25.83 8.36
N SER A 610 -14.26 -25.66 9.07
CA SER A 610 -14.35 -25.95 10.50
C SER A 610 -13.28 -25.22 11.31
N LEU A 611 -13.23 -23.88 11.11
CA LEU A 611 -12.30 -23.00 11.82
C LEU A 611 -12.90 -22.54 13.15
N GLU A 612 -12.02 -22.41 14.15
CA GLU A 612 -12.34 -21.83 15.46
C GLU A 612 -11.31 -20.77 15.87
N ASN A 613 -11.73 -19.84 16.72
CA ASN A 613 -10.91 -18.71 17.17
C ASN A 613 -10.09 -19.03 18.44
N THR A 614 -9.25 -20.07 18.41
CA THR A 614 -8.45 -20.54 19.56
C THR A 614 -6.94 -20.31 19.39
N GLY A 615 -6.48 -20.05 18.18
CA GLY A 615 -5.06 -19.80 17.89
C GLY A 615 -4.51 -18.50 18.48
N THR A 616 -3.18 -18.44 18.62
CA THR A 616 -2.45 -17.25 19.13
C THR A 616 -1.21 -16.98 18.30
N GLY A 617 -0.71 -15.73 18.39
CA GLY A 617 0.55 -15.30 17.78
C GLY A 617 1.27 -14.25 18.63
N VAL A 618 2.59 -14.16 18.48
CA VAL A 618 3.44 -13.20 19.18
C VAL A 618 4.46 -12.64 18.21
N ASN A 619 4.52 -11.30 18.10
CA ASN A 619 5.54 -10.59 17.35
C ASN A 619 6.23 -9.57 18.25
N TYR A 620 7.56 -9.52 18.23
CA TYR A 620 8.32 -8.50 18.93
C TYR A 620 9.63 -8.19 18.20
N GLY A 621 10.13 -6.99 18.37
CA GLY A 621 11.34 -6.59 17.68
C GLY A 621 11.85 -5.21 18.04
N LEU A 622 13.01 -4.91 17.45
CA LEU A 622 13.70 -3.63 17.53
C LEU A 622 13.86 -3.05 16.14
N GLU A 623 13.55 -1.79 15.98
CA GLU A 623 13.61 -1.04 14.73
C GLU A 623 14.57 0.13 14.84
N ILE A 624 15.31 0.40 13.79
CA ILE A 624 16.14 1.61 13.64
C ILE A 624 15.92 2.22 12.25
N THR A 625 15.72 3.52 12.22
CA THR A 625 15.70 4.32 10.99
C THR A 625 16.70 5.46 11.13
N ILE A 626 17.63 5.55 10.17
CA ILE A 626 18.52 6.69 10.04
C ILE A 626 18.23 7.34 8.70
N GLN A 627 17.74 8.56 8.72
CA GLN A 627 17.25 9.22 7.50
C GLN A 627 17.86 10.63 7.37
N LYS A 628 18.28 10.94 6.15
CA LYS A 628 18.51 12.31 5.71
C LYS A 628 17.49 12.63 4.62
N TYR A 629 16.55 13.49 4.94
CA TYR A 629 15.62 13.98 3.94
C TYR A 629 16.35 14.73 2.84
N PHE A 630 15.78 14.72 1.63
CA PHE A 630 16.41 15.35 0.50
C PHE A 630 16.73 16.84 0.78
N ASP A 631 18.02 17.13 0.89
CA ASP A 631 18.60 18.46 1.08
C ASP A 631 19.95 18.55 0.38
N LYS A 632 20.27 19.68 -0.24
CA LYS A 632 21.52 19.89 -1.00
C LYS A 632 21.75 18.81 -2.05
N ASN A 633 20.68 18.43 -2.76
CA ASN A 633 20.67 17.43 -3.84
C ASN A 633 21.07 15.99 -3.42
N PHE A 634 20.95 15.64 -2.13
CA PHE A 634 21.29 14.32 -1.61
C PHE A 634 20.30 13.88 -0.54
N PHE A 635 19.95 12.61 -0.55
CA PHE A 635 19.20 11.93 0.51
C PHE A 635 19.75 10.55 0.79
N PHE A 636 19.51 10.02 1.97
CA PHE A 636 19.66 8.61 2.28
C PHE A 636 18.63 8.16 3.32
N LEU A 637 18.30 6.89 3.29
CA LEU A 637 17.50 6.19 4.28
C LEU A 637 18.16 4.84 4.56
N PHE A 638 18.50 4.60 5.81
CA PHE A 638 18.79 3.27 6.32
C PHE A 638 17.65 2.86 7.25
N SER A 639 17.07 1.70 7.03
CA SER A 639 16.10 1.06 7.92
C SER A 639 16.59 -0.34 8.27
N GLY A 640 16.53 -0.70 9.55
CA GLY A 640 16.89 -2.01 10.05
C GLY A 640 15.89 -2.49 11.07
N THR A 641 15.55 -3.77 11.03
CA THR A 641 14.65 -4.41 11.97
C THR A 641 15.21 -5.77 12.35
N LEU A 642 15.24 -6.05 13.65
CA LEU A 642 15.44 -7.37 14.21
C LEU A 642 14.14 -7.79 14.87
N TYR A 643 13.60 -8.94 14.52
CA TYR A 643 12.29 -9.35 15.01
C TYR A 643 12.14 -10.85 15.14
N ASN A 644 11.15 -11.25 15.95
CA ASN A 644 10.69 -12.63 16.06
C ASN A 644 9.16 -12.67 15.89
N SER A 645 8.67 -13.68 15.17
CA SER A 645 7.25 -13.90 14.91
C SER A 645 6.94 -15.37 15.04
N GLU A 646 6.10 -15.71 16.02
CA GLU A 646 5.73 -17.09 16.37
C GLU A 646 4.22 -17.21 16.54
N TYR A 647 3.70 -18.45 16.40
CA TYR A 647 2.29 -18.73 16.54
C TYR A 647 2.06 -20.12 17.15
N LYS A 648 0.81 -20.37 17.60
CA LYS A 648 0.31 -21.68 17.96
C LYS A 648 -0.92 -22.00 17.12
N GLY A 649 -0.91 -23.15 16.47
CA GLY A 649 -2.08 -23.76 15.83
C GLY A 649 -3.01 -24.44 16.86
N SER A 650 -4.00 -25.20 16.37
CA SER A 650 -4.92 -25.95 17.25
C SER A 650 -4.26 -27.10 17.99
N ASP A 651 -3.11 -27.59 17.53
CA ASP A 651 -2.31 -28.59 18.24
C ASP A 651 -1.51 -28.03 19.43
N GLY A 652 -1.55 -26.71 19.68
CA GLY A 652 -0.87 -26.03 20.79
C GLY A 652 0.64 -25.92 20.66
N VAL A 653 1.24 -26.37 19.56
CA VAL A 653 2.70 -26.33 19.33
C VAL A 653 3.13 -24.94 18.87
N THR A 654 4.16 -24.38 19.52
CA THR A 654 4.74 -23.09 19.12
C THR A 654 5.65 -23.29 17.89
N ARG A 655 5.40 -22.51 16.83
CA ARG A 655 6.16 -22.53 15.58
C ARG A 655 6.49 -21.11 15.11
N ASN A 656 7.52 -20.97 14.27
CA ASN A 656 7.73 -19.74 13.53
C ASN A 656 6.56 -19.49 12.57
N THR A 657 6.13 -18.22 12.42
CA THR A 657 5.26 -17.86 11.29
C THR A 657 6.02 -18.00 9.97
N SER A 658 5.29 -18.14 8.86
CA SER A 658 5.90 -18.15 7.51
C SER A 658 6.67 -16.85 7.21
N TYR A 659 6.38 -15.76 7.92
CA TYR A 659 6.97 -14.44 7.77
C TYR A 659 8.15 -14.17 8.73
N ASN A 660 8.56 -15.15 9.55
CA ASN A 660 9.64 -14.96 10.52
C ASN A 660 11.03 -15.03 9.90
N GLY A 661 11.40 -14.01 9.10
CA GLY A 661 12.74 -13.88 8.52
C GLY A 661 13.83 -13.48 9.53
N LYS A 662 13.46 -13.11 10.77
CA LYS A 662 14.33 -12.65 11.86
C LYS A 662 14.92 -11.25 11.66
N TYR A 663 15.20 -10.81 10.46
CA TYR A 663 15.72 -9.47 10.19
C TYR A 663 15.38 -8.96 8.79
N VAL A 664 15.34 -7.65 8.65
CA VAL A 664 15.30 -6.94 7.36
C VAL A 664 16.12 -5.65 7.48
N ALA A 665 16.90 -5.34 6.44
CA ALA A 665 17.65 -4.11 6.34
C ALA A 665 17.54 -3.53 4.92
N ASN A 666 17.27 -2.23 4.82
CA ASN A 666 17.28 -1.49 3.56
C ASN A 666 18.25 -0.31 3.68
N LEU A 667 19.02 -0.08 2.64
CA LEU A 667 19.85 1.10 2.47
C LEU A 667 19.50 1.75 1.14
N LEU A 668 18.97 2.96 1.19
CA LEU A 668 18.69 3.77 0.01
C LEU A 668 19.56 5.03 0.05
N ALA A 669 20.09 5.42 -1.08
CA ALA A 669 20.75 6.71 -1.26
C ALA A 669 20.49 7.25 -2.65
N GLY A 670 20.40 8.58 -2.76
CA GLY A 670 20.25 9.21 -4.06
C GLY A 670 20.84 10.61 -4.08
N LYS A 671 21.35 10.96 -5.27
CA LYS A 671 21.96 12.27 -5.52
C LYS A 671 21.50 12.83 -6.86
N GLU A 672 21.24 14.13 -6.89
CA GLU A 672 20.93 14.85 -8.10
C GLU A 672 22.09 15.78 -8.50
N PHE A 673 22.44 15.77 -9.78
CA PHE A 673 23.48 16.59 -10.39
C PHE A 673 22.81 17.60 -11.31
N LYS A 674 22.99 18.89 -11.04
CA LYS A 674 22.52 19.96 -11.92
C LYS A 674 23.52 20.14 -13.07
N LEU A 675 23.05 20.02 -14.30
CA LEU A 675 23.81 20.26 -15.51
C LEU A 675 23.30 21.58 -16.17
N GLY A 676 23.98 22.66 -15.90
CA GLY A 676 23.51 24.00 -16.29
C GLY A 676 22.27 24.42 -15.50
N LYS A 677 21.40 25.24 -16.14
CA LYS A 677 20.22 25.85 -15.48
C LYS A 677 18.97 24.96 -15.51
N ASN A 678 18.83 24.09 -16.51
CA ASN A 678 17.59 23.45 -16.88
C ASN A 678 17.63 21.93 -16.81
N ASN A 679 18.80 21.32 -16.68
CA ASN A 679 18.96 19.87 -16.66
C ASN A 679 19.31 19.35 -15.26
N VAL A 680 18.76 18.20 -14.92
CA VAL A 680 19.08 17.49 -13.67
C VAL A 680 19.23 16.01 -13.99
N ILE A 681 20.36 15.40 -13.61
CA ILE A 681 20.53 13.95 -13.60
C ILE A 681 20.37 13.45 -12.17
N GLY A 682 19.50 12.48 -11.97
CA GLY A 682 19.30 11.78 -10.70
C GLY A 682 19.91 10.38 -10.75
N LEU A 683 20.66 10.04 -9.71
CA LEU A 683 21.15 8.67 -9.46
C LEU A 683 20.62 8.21 -8.11
N GLY A 684 20.09 7.00 -8.06
CA GLY A 684 19.59 6.36 -6.84
C GLY A 684 20.04 4.91 -6.77
N ILE A 685 20.41 4.45 -5.59
CA ILE A 685 20.76 3.06 -5.29
C ILE A 685 19.94 2.56 -4.11
N LYS A 686 19.53 1.29 -4.16
CA LYS A 686 18.90 0.60 -3.04
C LYS A 686 19.51 -0.78 -2.88
N VAL A 687 19.84 -1.11 -1.63
CA VAL A 687 20.25 -2.46 -1.22
C VAL A 687 19.24 -2.96 -0.20
N THR A 688 18.69 -4.14 -0.44
CA THR A 688 17.81 -4.85 0.51
C THR A 688 18.44 -6.17 0.90
N ARG A 689 18.51 -6.46 2.20
CA ARG A 689 18.87 -7.75 2.74
C ARG A 689 17.86 -8.16 3.81
N ALA A 690 17.36 -9.40 3.73
CA ALA A 690 16.41 -9.94 4.70
C ALA A 690 16.66 -11.43 4.92
N GLY A 691 16.28 -11.93 6.07
CA GLY A 691 16.31 -13.38 6.32
C GLY A 691 15.33 -14.11 5.41
N GLY A 692 15.69 -15.31 4.99
CA GLY A 692 14.88 -16.13 4.11
C GLY A 692 13.54 -16.52 4.74
N LYS A 693 12.55 -16.85 3.92
CA LYS A 693 11.24 -17.34 4.38
C LYS A 693 11.36 -18.69 5.07
N LYS A 694 10.40 -18.98 5.97
CA LYS A 694 10.29 -20.28 6.63
C LYS A 694 9.49 -21.26 5.79
N TYR A 695 9.84 -22.56 5.87
CA TYR A 695 9.11 -23.65 5.24
C TYR A 695 9.24 -24.94 6.04
N GLY A 696 8.41 -25.95 5.75
CA GLY A 696 8.40 -27.26 6.40
C GLY A 696 9.06 -28.36 5.60
N TYR A 697 9.09 -29.56 6.15
CA TYR A 697 9.38 -30.77 5.37
C TYR A 697 8.16 -31.14 4.53
N VAL A 698 8.40 -31.51 3.28
CA VAL A 698 7.34 -31.90 2.34
C VAL A 698 6.84 -33.30 2.70
N ASP A 699 5.53 -33.44 2.84
CA ASP A 699 4.85 -34.73 2.85
C ASP A 699 4.66 -35.18 1.39
N VAL A 700 5.55 -36.05 0.90
CA VAL A 700 5.56 -36.49 -0.50
C VAL A 700 4.28 -37.26 -0.85
N ASN A 701 3.75 -38.10 0.08
CA ASN A 701 2.54 -38.85 -0.15
C ASN A 701 1.32 -37.96 -0.28
N ALA A 702 1.11 -37.08 0.69
CA ALA A 702 0.00 -36.13 0.66
C ALA A 702 0.13 -35.14 -0.52
N THR A 703 1.36 -34.70 -0.86
CA THR A 703 1.64 -33.83 -2.02
C THR A 703 1.21 -34.50 -3.34
N ASN A 704 1.54 -35.79 -3.54
CA ASN A 704 1.14 -36.53 -4.74
C ASN A 704 -0.36 -36.79 -4.78
N GLN A 705 -1.00 -37.09 -3.64
CA GLN A 705 -2.45 -37.34 -3.55
C GLN A 705 -3.27 -36.07 -3.82
N ASN A 706 -2.80 -34.92 -3.31
CA ASN A 706 -3.51 -33.66 -3.44
C ASN A 706 -3.17 -32.91 -4.73
N TYR A 707 -2.17 -33.35 -5.49
CA TYR A 707 -1.57 -32.63 -6.63
C TYR A 707 -1.21 -31.17 -6.26
N ASP A 708 -0.84 -30.96 -4.99
CA ASP A 708 -0.49 -29.66 -4.42
C ASP A 708 0.49 -29.85 -3.27
N LEU A 709 1.34 -28.82 -3.04
CA LEU A 709 2.37 -28.87 -2.02
C LEU A 709 1.81 -29.00 -0.62
N THR A 710 2.10 -30.11 0.04
CA THR A 710 1.69 -30.37 1.42
C THR A 710 2.90 -30.56 2.32
N PHE A 711 2.92 -29.90 3.48
CA PHE A 711 3.99 -30.00 4.47
C PHE A 711 3.55 -30.88 5.65
N LEU A 712 4.51 -31.55 6.28
CA LEU A 712 4.30 -32.25 7.54
C LEU A 712 3.97 -31.26 8.67
N ASP A 713 2.85 -31.43 9.34
CA ASP A 713 2.42 -30.58 10.46
C ASP A 713 3.47 -30.52 11.58
N SER A 714 4.07 -31.67 11.93
CA SER A 714 5.10 -31.77 12.98
C SER A 714 6.36 -30.92 12.68
N ALA A 715 6.65 -30.67 11.42
CA ALA A 715 7.85 -29.99 10.97
C ALA A 715 7.55 -28.70 10.14
N PHE A 716 6.33 -28.16 10.30
CA PHE A 716 5.92 -26.94 9.59
C PHE A 716 6.74 -25.73 10.06
N ASN A 717 7.27 -24.93 9.12
CA ASN A 717 8.10 -23.74 9.35
C ASN A 717 9.37 -23.95 10.20
N THR A 718 9.93 -25.17 10.22
CA THR A 718 11.18 -25.50 10.94
C THR A 718 12.44 -25.21 10.12
N ARG A 719 12.33 -25.10 8.80
CA ARG A 719 13.43 -24.82 7.88
C ARG A 719 13.39 -23.38 7.40
N GLN A 720 14.49 -22.89 6.82
CA GLN A 720 14.61 -21.52 6.30
C GLN A 720 15.37 -21.55 4.97
N PHE A 721 14.86 -20.84 3.97
CA PHE A 721 15.58 -20.59 2.71
C PHE A 721 16.79 -19.69 2.95
N LYS A 722 17.67 -19.61 1.94
CA LYS A 722 18.78 -18.64 1.93
C LYS A 722 18.27 -17.22 2.08
N ASP A 723 19.09 -16.37 2.68
CA ASP A 723 18.79 -14.95 2.84
C ASP A 723 18.49 -14.28 1.50
N TYR A 724 17.50 -13.40 1.54
CA TYR A 724 17.14 -12.54 0.43
C TYR A 724 18.15 -11.40 0.27
N PHE A 725 18.59 -11.17 -0.98
CA PHE A 725 19.43 -10.03 -1.32
C PHE A 725 19.02 -9.41 -2.66
N ARG A 726 18.88 -8.08 -2.70
CA ARG A 726 18.56 -7.35 -3.93
C ARG A 726 19.27 -6.00 -3.98
N LEU A 727 19.82 -5.70 -5.16
CA LEU A 727 20.41 -4.41 -5.51
C LEU A 727 19.58 -3.77 -6.63
N ASP A 728 19.05 -2.56 -6.41
CA ASP A 728 18.32 -1.78 -7.41
C ASP A 728 19.09 -0.47 -7.71
N LEU A 729 19.07 -0.05 -8.98
CA LEU A 729 19.70 1.19 -9.44
C LEU A 729 18.69 2.01 -10.25
N LYS A 730 18.55 3.29 -9.94
CA LYS A 730 17.70 4.21 -10.70
C LYS A 730 18.51 5.35 -11.29
N ILE A 731 18.31 5.59 -12.57
CA ILE A 731 18.88 6.73 -13.31
C ILE A 731 17.74 7.53 -13.88
N SER A 732 17.78 8.85 -13.73
CA SER A 732 16.80 9.75 -14.34
C SER A 732 17.47 10.99 -14.91
N TRP A 733 16.91 11.50 -16.00
CA TRP A 733 17.30 12.77 -16.59
C TRP A 733 16.07 13.63 -16.76
N ARG A 734 16.09 14.83 -16.20
CA ARG A 734 15.02 15.83 -16.28
C ARG A 734 15.51 17.08 -16.99
N LEU A 735 14.75 17.49 -18.02
CA LEU A 735 14.95 18.72 -18.76
C LEU A 735 13.74 19.64 -18.54
N ASN A 736 13.97 20.84 -18.02
CA ASN A 736 12.97 21.88 -17.86
C ASN A 736 13.12 22.90 -19.01
N THR A 737 12.14 22.99 -19.88
CA THR A 737 12.02 24.06 -20.90
C THR A 737 11.17 25.19 -20.33
N ALA A 738 10.84 26.22 -21.12
CA ALA A 738 10.04 27.37 -20.64
C ALA A 738 8.63 26.98 -20.14
N LYS A 739 8.00 25.94 -20.73
CA LYS A 739 6.60 25.55 -20.43
C LYS A 739 6.41 24.06 -20.18
N MET A 740 7.45 23.26 -20.36
CA MET A 740 7.39 21.81 -20.29
C MET A 740 8.52 21.27 -19.42
N THR A 741 8.24 20.13 -18.77
CA THR A 741 9.25 19.34 -18.09
C THR A 741 9.26 17.94 -18.70
N HIS A 742 10.38 17.54 -19.25
CA HIS A 742 10.63 16.19 -19.78
C HIS A 742 11.41 15.39 -18.75
N GLU A 743 11.05 14.12 -18.56
CA GLU A 743 11.78 13.23 -17.67
C GLU A 743 11.89 11.85 -18.31
N ILE A 744 13.12 11.35 -18.43
CA ILE A 744 13.43 9.97 -18.82
C ILE A 744 13.97 9.27 -17.59
N GLY A 745 13.48 8.09 -17.29
CA GLY A 745 13.95 7.28 -16.18
C GLY A 745 14.15 5.83 -16.55
N LEU A 746 15.15 5.24 -15.93
CA LEU A 746 15.48 3.82 -16.01
C LEU A 746 15.69 3.30 -14.58
N ASP A 747 14.87 2.31 -14.20
CA ASP A 747 14.92 1.66 -12.89
C ASP A 747 15.32 0.19 -13.11
N LEU A 748 16.54 -0.17 -12.73
CA LEU A 748 17.14 -1.49 -12.88
C LEU A 748 16.92 -2.27 -11.59
N VAL A 749 15.86 -3.06 -11.55
CA VAL A 749 15.47 -3.87 -10.39
C VAL A 749 16.23 -5.18 -10.40
N ASN A 750 16.76 -5.59 -9.24
CA ASN A 750 17.61 -6.77 -9.07
C ASN A 750 18.79 -6.78 -10.07
N LEU A 751 19.59 -5.71 -10.07
CA LEU A 751 20.69 -5.46 -11.02
C LEU A 751 21.68 -6.62 -11.13
N LEU A 752 21.89 -7.36 -10.06
CA LEU A 752 22.83 -8.49 -10.03
C LEU A 752 22.19 -9.81 -10.47
N GLY A 753 20.88 -9.83 -10.79
CA GLY A 753 20.19 -11.06 -11.16
C GLY A 753 20.15 -12.12 -10.05
N THR A 754 20.20 -11.69 -8.77
CA THR A 754 20.23 -12.62 -7.63
C THR A 754 18.98 -13.51 -7.63
N ARG A 755 19.18 -14.83 -7.61
CA ARG A 755 18.07 -15.82 -7.50
C ARG A 755 17.64 -15.92 -6.03
N ASN A 756 16.64 -15.14 -5.66
CA ASN A 756 15.99 -15.21 -4.35
C ASN A 756 14.88 -16.26 -4.39
N ILE A 757 14.78 -17.13 -3.40
CA ILE A 757 13.77 -18.19 -3.36
C ILE A 757 12.50 -17.62 -2.74
N LEU A 758 11.37 -17.79 -3.45
CA LEU A 758 10.04 -17.41 -2.98
C LEU A 758 9.41 -18.51 -2.13
N GLY A 759 9.57 -19.78 -2.54
CA GLY A 759 8.98 -20.94 -1.92
C GLY A 759 9.25 -22.21 -2.70
N LEU A 760 8.57 -23.28 -2.33
CA LEU A 760 8.46 -24.51 -3.13
C LEU A 760 7.14 -24.52 -3.89
N THR A 761 7.07 -25.27 -4.98
CA THR A 761 5.85 -25.56 -5.73
C THR A 761 5.78 -27.03 -6.09
N TYR A 762 4.59 -27.57 -6.29
CA TYR A 762 4.40 -28.91 -6.83
C TYR A 762 4.86 -28.93 -8.30
N ALA A 763 5.78 -29.79 -8.62
CA ALA A 763 6.36 -29.93 -9.96
C ALA A 763 6.80 -31.38 -10.19
N PRO A 764 5.88 -32.30 -10.49
CA PRO A 764 6.23 -33.70 -10.76
C PRO A 764 7.02 -33.82 -12.05
N SER A 765 8.02 -34.69 -12.07
CA SER A 765 8.75 -34.99 -13.31
C SER A 765 7.90 -35.79 -14.27
N LEU A 766 7.89 -35.43 -15.54
CA LEU A 766 7.30 -36.22 -16.63
C LEU A 766 8.18 -37.39 -17.05
N ASN A 767 9.44 -37.45 -16.57
CA ASN A 767 10.35 -38.57 -16.82
C ASN A 767 10.15 -39.69 -15.80
N PRO A 768 9.68 -40.89 -16.21
CA PRO A 768 9.43 -42.01 -15.29
C PRO A 768 10.68 -42.47 -14.52
N ALA A 769 11.86 -42.38 -15.12
CA ALA A 769 13.11 -42.77 -14.46
C ALA A 769 13.48 -41.81 -13.32
N GLU A 770 13.20 -40.52 -13.47
CA GLU A 770 13.41 -39.52 -12.42
C GLU A 770 12.37 -39.63 -11.33
N SER A 771 11.07 -39.78 -11.70
CA SER A 771 9.97 -39.87 -10.72
C SER A 771 10.01 -41.13 -9.89
N SER A 772 10.66 -42.21 -10.37
CA SER A 772 10.83 -43.49 -9.66
C SER A 772 12.12 -43.56 -8.85
N ALA A 773 13.00 -42.54 -8.92
CA ALA A 773 14.28 -42.55 -8.23
C ALA A 773 14.11 -42.50 -6.70
N PRO A 774 14.91 -43.27 -5.92
CA PRO A 774 14.88 -43.20 -4.45
C PRO A 774 15.11 -41.77 -3.95
N GLY A 775 14.24 -41.31 -3.07
CA GLY A 775 14.30 -39.96 -2.49
C GLY A 775 13.79 -38.82 -3.42
N TYR A 776 13.16 -39.14 -4.54
CA TYR A 776 12.51 -38.16 -5.42
C TYR A 776 11.47 -37.36 -4.65
N GLN A 777 11.48 -36.05 -4.87
CA GLN A 777 10.44 -35.12 -4.36
C GLN A 777 9.79 -34.39 -5.53
N PRO A 778 8.46 -34.41 -5.65
CA PRO A 778 7.73 -33.78 -6.75
C PRO A 778 7.63 -32.25 -6.55
N THR A 779 8.76 -31.60 -6.29
CA THR A 779 8.81 -30.17 -5.96
C THR A 779 9.92 -29.45 -6.68
N ALA A 780 9.70 -28.17 -6.98
CA ALA A 780 10.72 -27.26 -7.48
C ALA A 780 10.81 -25.99 -6.64
N GLU A 781 11.97 -25.35 -6.62
CA GLU A 781 12.12 -24.01 -6.04
C GLU A 781 11.48 -22.96 -6.96
N LYS A 782 10.51 -22.21 -6.41
CA LYS A 782 9.95 -21.03 -7.06
C LYS A 782 10.82 -19.81 -6.71
N THR A 783 11.36 -19.15 -7.73
CA THR A 783 12.20 -17.96 -7.52
C THR A 783 11.40 -16.67 -7.58
N GLN A 784 11.94 -15.63 -6.96
CA GLN A 784 11.49 -14.25 -7.08
C GLN A 784 11.86 -13.68 -8.46
N LEU A 785 11.33 -12.48 -8.79
CA LEU A 785 11.68 -11.83 -10.05
C LEU A 785 13.19 -11.64 -10.20
N GLY A 786 13.73 -12.05 -11.35
CA GLY A 786 15.09 -11.81 -11.76
C GLY A 786 15.38 -10.33 -12.10
N PHE A 787 16.39 -10.09 -12.92
CA PHE A 787 16.68 -8.74 -13.41
C PHE A 787 15.54 -8.18 -14.23
N LEU A 788 15.08 -6.93 -13.87
CA LEU A 788 13.97 -6.28 -14.53
C LEU A 788 14.29 -4.81 -14.81
N PRO A 789 14.52 -4.42 -16.08
CA PRO A 789 14.69 -3.03 -16.49
C PRO A 789 13.33 -2.37 -16.71
N ILE A 790 13.04 -1.29 -15.97
CA ILE A 790 11.80 -0.51 -16.06
C ILE A 790 12.18 0.88 -16.57
N PHE A 791 11.76 1.22 -17.77
CA PHE A 791 11.98 2.53 -18.35
C PHE A 791 10.68 3.33 -18.46
N TYR A 792 10.80 4.65 -18.44
CA TYR A 792 9.69 5.54 -18.75
C TYR A 792 10.19 6.86 -19.35
N TYR A 793 9.33 7.45 -20.17
CA TYR A 793 9.40 8.85 -20.59
C TYR A 793 8.15 9.56 -20.12
N LYS A 794 8.30 10.68 -19.41
CA LYS A 794 7.22 11.52 -18.88
C LYS A 794 7.37 12.94 -19.39
N ILE A 795 6.26 13.57 -19.73
CA ILE A 795 6.15 14.97 -20.08
C ILE A 795 5.06 15.63 -19.25
N ASP A 796 5.41 16.70 -18.56
CA ASP A 796 4.47 17.60 -17.90
C ASP A 796 4.43 18.93 -18.68
N PHE A 797 3.23 19.43 -18.99
CA PHE A 797 3.06 20.68 -19.71
C PHE A 797 1.78 21.41 -19.33
N ARG A 798 1.77 22.71 -19.52
CA ARG A 798 0.61 23.57 -19.29
C ARG A 798 0.15 24.19 -20.60
N ARG A 799 -1.16 24.44 -20.70
CA ARG A 799 -1.70 25.23 -21.81
C ARG A 799 -1.04 26.62 -21.79
N ALA A 800 -0.62 27.11 -22.95
CA ALA A 800 -0.24 28.49 -23.08
C ALA A 800 -1.49 29.33 -22.74
N THR A 801 -1.48 29.99 -21.55
CA THR A 801 -2.58 30.87 -21.18
C THR A 801 -2.53 32.06 -22.06
N ASP A 802 -3.64 32.42 -22.64
CA ASP A 802 -3.94 33.75 -23.09
C ASP A 802 -3.66 34.70 -21.90
N HIS A 803 -2.99 35.82 -22.19
CA HIS A 803 -2.55 36.87 -21.26
C HIS A 803 -3.72 37.52 -20.55
#